data_70bb259aea3ca7c8a0326d82ffefbc14
#
_entry.id   70bb259aea3ca7c8a0326d82ffefbc14
#
_cell.length_a   1.000
_cell.length_b   1.000
_cell.length_c   1.000
_cell.angle_alpha   90.00
_cell.angle_beta   90.00
_cell.angle_gamma   90.00
#
_symmetry.space_group_name_H-M   'P 1'
#
loop_
_entity.id
_entity.type
_entity.pdbx_description
1 polymer ?
#
loop_
_entity_poly.entity_id
_entity_poly.type
_entity_poly.pdbx_seq_one_letter_code
_entity_poly.pdbx_strand_id
1 'polypeptide(L)'
;MLPLSITQITAEYKRAISLQAKGQNELALAIYSQILEIKPNIAEVHFQVGKIFYIGNKFSKSVFHFNIAITLKPNEIAIWEQYIPSLLCNIDLDKIKKAIKILKKTDIDKHTFVIFQNRLLSKANGSSVSIGNLNKSALNSIQSSILNHDYKKANVLAKALYDQNSNSPIVFELLARTFLGLGHLDEARKYFNISIKLDPTFFNALNNLGKLELKEKNYSAAISLFKSAVVIAPKASSGIYNLANAMSLNMQISDAQDLLKKALLLNLKGGNLNMLLGELSVRTGYYKDAEKYYKTAFKQEQKSADLYIKVGDIFNNASQSNTALKYYNLAQEIEPDNALIFKLKANVYREIGDFNKTLEQINKAISIEPNNIDFLMFYVNSKKIENTDLVIEKMIALFEKKSTVKSDKINLGFAITKALEDSKQFDRVFPFLKSANDSMNLNFPYDVNSAVSENDETIKYFKDFKLDNYIGMGYNDAHPIFICGMPRSGTTLVEQIISSHSSVTGAGEIGYTNIAIARTIGTKEKKLMSLSKVQPKHLEKIGSDIWTYLTHHYPGTSHITDKSIMTYKRMGLLKAAMPNCKFIIVRRDPRDNLLSIYRNRFVDNTHLYAYNLENLGTYYKQFLRIMDFWRNKMPEGFIEINYEDLINDPETHAQKLINYCNLDWENKCLEFYKSDRQVKTLSILQVRQPIYKSSVKAWQRYEQDLQPLFKAIE
;
A
#
# COMPACT_ATOMS: atom_id res chain seq x y z
N MET A 1 -45.54 6.94 27.52
CA MET A 1 -45.38 8.04 26.54
C MET A 1 -46.69 8.20 25.76
N LEU A 2 -47.20 9.44 25.60
CA LEU A 2 -48.35 9.70 24.76
C LEU A 2 -48.06 9.29 23.31
N PRO A 3 -49.02 8.68 22.59
CA PRO A 3 -48.76 8.28 21.20
C PRO A 3 -48.52 9.52 20.32
N LEU A 4 -47.41 9.49 19.58
CA LEU A 4 -47.06 10.57 18.65
C LEU A 4 -48.20 10.81 17.65
N SER A 5 -48.54 12.06 17.41
CA SER A 5 -49.53 12.44 16.38
C SER A 5 -48.99 12.12 14.97
N ILE A 6 -49.87 12.00 13.96
CA ILE A 6 -49.46 11.75 12.58
C ILE A 6 -48.46 12.80 12.08
N THR A 7 -48.63 14.06 12.48
CA THR A 7 -47.75 15.17 12.15
C THR A 7 -46.32 14.98 12.75
N GLN A 8 -46.26 14.48 13.97
CA GLN A 8 -44.97 14.18 14.65
C GLN A 8 -44.27 12.98 14.01
N ILE A 9 -45.01 11.91 13.65
CA ILE A 9 -44.45 10.76 12.91
C ILE A 9 -43.84 11.21 11.58
N THR A 10 -44.54 12.10 10.85
CA THR A 10 -44.02 12.64 9.58
C THR A 10 -42.76 13.48 9.75
N ALA A 11 -42.68 14.27 10.82
CA ALA A 11 -41.50 15.08 11.12
C ALA A 11 -40.30 14.18 11.47
N GLU A 12 -40.48 13.17 12.32
CA GLU A 12 -39.40 12.22 12.69
C GLU A 12 -38.96 11.36 11.49
N TYR A 13 -39.88 10.96 10.61
CA TYR A 13 -39.54 10.28 9.36
C TYR A 13 -38.62 11.14 8.46
N LYS A 14 -38.98 12.42 8.26
CA LYS A 14 -38.13 13.36 7.49
C LYS A 14 -36.75 13.54 8.13
N ARG A 15 -36.68 13.61 9.46
CA ARG A 15 -35.44 13.69 10.22
C ARG A 15 -34.59 12.44 10.02
N ALA A 16 -35.19 11.25 10.07
CA ALA A 16 -34.46 9.99 9.84
C ALA A 16 -33.93 9.89 8.40
N ILE A 17 -34.69 10.33 7.39
CA ILE A 17 -34.19 10.42 6.01
C ILE A 17 -32.97 11.35 5.89
N SER A 18 -33.01 12.51 6.55
CA SER A 18 -31.90 13.46 6.53
C SER A 18 -30.63 12.85 7.18
N LEU A 19 -30.78 12.13 8.29
CA LEU A 19 -29.68 11.41 8.95
C LEU A 19 -29.13 10.30 8.05
N GLN A 20 -29.99 9.53 7.41
CA GLN A 20 -29.60 8.48 6.47
C GLN A 20 -28.82 9.05 5.27
N ALA A 21 -29.26 10.17 4.70
CA ALA A 21 -28.56 10.85 3.61
C ALA A 21 -27.17 11.34 4.01
N LYS A 22 -26.96 11.66 5.31
CA LYS A 22 -25.65 12.02 5.90
C LYS A 22 -24.81 10.79 6.30
N GLY A 23 -25.26 9.57 6.02
CA GLY A 23 -24.58 8.32 6.38
C GLY A 23 -24.70 7.94 7.86
N GLN A 24 -25.49 8.65 8.66
CA GLN A 24 -25.72 8.39 10.09
C GLN A 24 -26.80 7.31 10.27
N ASN A 25 -26.51 6.12 9.73
CA ASN A 25 -27.49 5.03 9.60
C ASN A 25 -27.99 4.49 10.95
N GLU A 26 -27.16 4.46 11.99
CA GLU A 26 -27.56 3.98 13.32
C GLU A 26 -28.60 4.90 13.98
N LEU A 27 -28.39 6.21 13.87
CA LEU A 27 -29.33 7.20 14.39
C LEU A 27 -30.65 7.17 13.60
N ALA A 28 -30.57 7.01 12.27
CA ALA A 28 -31.76 6.87 11.44
C ALA A 28 -32.56 5.61 11.80
N LEU A 29 -31.86 4.46 12.02
CA LEU A 29 -32.51 3.20 12.44
C LEU A 29 -33.23 3.34 13.79
N ALA A 30 -32.64 4.03 14.74
CA ALA A 30 -33.27 4.26 16.05
C ALA A 30 -34.58 5.00 15.92
N ILE A 31 -34.65 6.04 15.08
CA ILE A 31 -35.89 6.81 14.82
C ILE A 31 -36.88 5.95 14.04
N TYR A 32 -36.42 5.24 13.00
CA TYR A 32 -37.35 4.34 12.26
C TYR A 32 -37.91 3.25 13.16
N SER A 33 -37.17 2.69 14.09
CA SER A 33 -37.66 1.70 15.05
C SER A 33 -38.71 2.27 15.96
N GLN A 34 -38.54 3.48 16.49
CA GLN A 34 -39.53 4.16 17.31
C GLN A 34 -40.85 4.42 16.53
N ILE A 35 -40.74 4.80 15.25
CA ILE A 35 -41.92 4.97 14.39
C ILE A 35 -42.66 3.64 14.20
N LEU A 36 -41.93 2.53 13.96
CA LEU A 36 -42.51 1.21 13.75
C LEU A 36 -43.09 0.59 15.04
N GLU A 37 -42.58 0.93 16.22
CA GLU A 37 -43.16 0.56 17.50
C GLU A 37 -44.56 1.18 17.69
N ILE A 38 -44.76 2.41 17.22
CA ILE A 38 -46.01 3.11 17.34
C ILE A 38 -46.96 2.71 16.19
N LYS A 39 -46.45 2.56 14.98
CA LYS A 39 -47.21 2.28 13.77
C LYS A 39 -46.49 1.23 12.89
N PRO A 40 -46.71 -0.07 13.15
CA PRO A 40 -45.95 -1.15 12.52
C PRO A 40 -46.12 -1.29 11.00
N ASN A 41 -47.20 -0.76 10.43
CA ASN A 41 -47.57 -0.99 9.04
C ASN A 41 -47.36 0.26 8.16
N ILE A 42 -46.12 0.81 8.16
CA ILE A 42 -45.74 1.92 7.26
C ILE A 42 -44.76 1.39 6.24
N ALA A 43 -45.18 1.20 5.00
CA ALA A 43 -44.39 0.63 3.92
C ALA A 43 -43.08 1.43 3.67
N GLU A 44 -43.14 2.77 3.69
CA GLU A 44 -42.04 3.67 3.46
C GLU A 44 -40.94 3.53 4.53
N VAL A 45 -41.33 3.36 5.79
CA VAL A 45 -40.36 3.17 6.89
C VAL A 45 -39.70 1.81 6.75
N HIS A 46 -40.45 0.74 6.52
CA HIS A 46 -39.87 -0.57 6.26
C HIS A 46 -38.95 -0.58 5.03
N PHE A 47 -39.29 0.15 3.98
CA PHE A 47 -38.47 0.32 2.80
C PHE A 47 -37.10 0.97 3.15
N GLN A 48 -37.09 2.06 3.92
CA GLN A 48 -35.85 2.72 4.31
C GLN A 48 -34.99 1.85 5.24
N VAL A 49 -35.63 1.19 6.22
CA VAL A 49 -34.94 0.25 7.12
C VAL A 49 -34.32 -0.92 6.32
N GLY A 50 -35.06 -1.45 5.36
CA GLY A 50 -34.55 -2.49 4.44
C GLY A 50 -33.33 -2.05 3.66
N LYS A 51 -33.34 -0.82 3.15
CA LYS A 51 -32.15 -0.22 2.45
C LYS A 51 -30.94 -0.12 3.34
N ILE A 52 -31.09 0.36 4.58
CA ILE A 52 -29.97 0.46 5.53
C ILE A 52 -29.39 -0.92 5.81
N PHE A 53 -30.22 -1.93 6.06
CA PHE A 53 -29.76 -3.29 6.29
C PHE A 53 -29.11 -3.92 5.04
N TYR A 54 -29.60 -3.59 3.84
CA TYR A 54 -28.98 -4.04 2.58
C TYR A 54 -27.57 -3.46 2.40
N ILE A 55 -27.41 -2.15 2.58
CA ILE A 55 -26.11 -1.46 2.53
C ILE A 55 -25.15 -2.01 3.59
N GLY A 56 -25.66 -2.36 4.77
CA GLY A 56 -24.90 -2.99 5.86
C GLY A 56 -24.66 -4.49 5.69
N ASN A 57 -25.00 -5.09 4.53
CA ASN A 57 -24.89 -6.54 4.23
C ASN A 57 -25.66 -7.44 5.21
N LYS A 58 -26.66 -6.91 5.92
CA LYS A 58 -27.54 -7.68 6.81
C LYS A 58 -28.77 -8.17 6.04
N PHE A 59 -28.54 -9.03 5.03
CA PHE A 59 -29.54 -9.39 4.01
C PHE A 59 -30.81 -10.04 4.59
N SER A 60 -30.69 -10.90 5.61
CA SER A 60 -31.88 -11.51 6.25
C SER A 60 -32.82 -10.47 6.87
N LYS A 61 -32.24 -9.44 7.54
CA LYS A 61 -33.03 -8.32 8.08
C LYS A 61 -33.58 -7.42 6.99
N SER A 62 -32.79 -7.18 5.95
CA SER A 62 -33.20 -6.42 4.78
C SER A 62 -34.42 -7.07 4.09
N VAL A 63 -34.31 -8.38 3.82
CA VAL A 63 -35.41 -9.18 3.23
C VAL A 63 -36.67 -9.13 4.10
N PHE A 64 -36.54 -9.22 5.43
CA PHE A 64 -37.70 -9.11 6.34
C PHE A 64 -38.46 -7.79 6.16
N HIS A 65 -37.72 -6.67 6.18
CA HIS A 65 -38.36 -5.35 6.05
C HIS A 65 -38.90 -5.09 4.64
N PHE A 66 -38.16 -5.47 3.58
CA PHE A 66 -38.67 -5.34 2.22
C PHE A 66 -39.89 -6.23 1.97
N ASN A 67 -39.96 -7.42 2.57
CA ASN A 67 -41.16 -8.28 2.45
C ASN A 67 -42.38 -7.62 3.06
N ILE A 68 -42.24 -6.93 4.19
CA ILE A 68 -43.38 -6.18 4.77
C ILE A 68 -43.75 -5.02 3.85
N ALA A 69 -42.75 -4.24 3.39
CA ALA A 69 -43.00 -3.10 2.52
C ALA A 69 -43.73 -3.50 1.23
N ILE A 70 -43.31 -4.61 0.57
CA ILE A 70 -43.94 -5.09 -0.66
C ILE A 70 -45.33 -5.70 -0.43
N THR A 71 -45.55 -6.28 0.74
CA THR A 71 -46.86 -6.78 1.11
C THR A 71 -47.87 -5.64 1.29
N LEU A 72 -47.41 -4.50 1.80
CA LEU A 72 -48.23 -3.29 1.99
C LEU A 72 -48.43 -2.50 0.68
N LYS A 73 -47.41 -2.49 -0.20
CA LYS A 73 -47.44 -1.75 -1.49
C LYS A 73 -46.91 -2.63 -2.64
N PRO A 74 -47.63 -3.62 -3.12
CA PRO A 74 -47.16 -4.62 -4.08
C PRO A 74 -46.85 -4.06 -5.48
N ASN A 75 -47.49 -2.99 -5.89
CA ASN A 75 -47.28 -2.37 -7.20
C ASN A 75 -46.17 -1.32 -7.25
N GLU A 76 -45.49 -1.06 -6.13
CA GLU A 76 -44.41 -0.07 -6.04
C GLU A 76 -43.10 -0.64 -6.59
N ILE A 77 -42.74 -0.28 -7.83
CA ILE A 77 -41.55 -0.77 -8.53
C ILE A 77 -40.27 -0.52 -7.73
N ALA A 78 -40.16 0.65 -7.10
CA ALA A 78 -38.98 1.01 -6.32
C ALA A 78 -38.69 0.03 -5.16
N ILE A 79 -39.74 -0.58 -4.58
CA ILE A 79 -39.56 -1.59 -3.52
C ILE A 79 -39.05 -2.88 -4.13
N TRP A 80 -39.57 -3.32 -5.28
CA TRP A 80 -39.10 -4.52 -5.98
C TRP A 80 -37.66 -4.41 -6.42
N GLU A 81 -37.22 -3.25 -6.91
CA GLU A 81 -35.82 -3.00 -7.31
C GLU A 81 -34.81 -3.21 -6.17
N GLN A 82 -35.21 -3.02 -4.92
CA GLN A 82 -34.38 -3.25 -3.74
C GLN A 82 -34.63 -4.63 -3.10
N TYR A 83 -35.86 -5.14 -3.15
CA TYR A 83 -36.22 -6.41 -2.55
C TYR A 83 -35.60 -7.59 -3.30
N ILE A 84 -35.66 -7.59 -4.64
CA ILE A 84 -35.10 -8.68 -5.45
C ILE A 84 -33.61 -8.87 -5.21
N PRO A 85 -32.74 -7.85 -5.29
CA PRO A 85 -31.33 -7.98 -4.93
C PRO A 85 -31.11 -8.53 -3.51
N SER A 86 -31.89 -8.06 -2.56
CA SER A 86 -31.82 -8.51 -1.17
C SER A 86 -32.18 -9.99 -1.01
N LEU A 87 -33.22 -10.46 -1.69
CA LEU A 87 -33.63 -11.88 -1.74
C LEU A 87 -32.56 -12.74 -2.36
N LEU A 88 -31.96 -12.29 -3.47
CA LEU A 88 -30.94 -13.01 -4.20
C LEU A 88 -29.66 -13.13 -3.38
N CYS A 89 -29.31 -12.12 -2.58
CA CYS A 89 -28.18 -12.17 -1.65
C CYS A 89 -28.49 -13.03 -0.40
N ASN A 90 -29.72 -13.10 0.06
CA ASN A 90 -30.11 -13.90 1.23
C ASN A 90 -30.20 -15.42 0.92
N ILE A 91 -30.36 -15.81 -0.35
CA ILE A 91 -30.39 -17.20 -0.86
C ILE A 91 -31.44 -18.08 -0.14
N ASP A 92 -32.61 -17.51 0.17
CA ASP A 92 -33.72 -18.23 0.80
C ASP A 92 -34.75 -18.56 -0.29
N LEU A 93 -34.74 -19.83 -0.75
CA LEU A 93 -35.58 -20.30 -1.84
C LEU A 93 -37.09 -20.17 -1.53
N ASP A 94 -37.51 -20.35 -0.28
CA ASP A 94 -38.92 -20.23 0.09
C ASP A 94 -39.38 -18.81 0.06
N LYS A 95 -38.56 -17.85 0.47
CA LYS A 95 -38.85 -16.42 0.33
C LYS A 95 -38.88 -15.98 -1.13
N ILE A 96 -37.98 -16.51 -1.97
CA ILE A 96 -37.99 -16.26 -3.42
C ILE A 96 -39.30 -16.78 -4.05
N LYS A 97 -39.75 -18.01 -3.71
CA LYS A 97 -41.01 -18.56 -4.20
C LYS A 97 -42.20 -17.71 -3.76
N LYS A 98 -42.22 -17.22 -2.49
CA LYS A 98 -43.23 -16.31 -1.97
C LYS A 98 -43.24 -14.98 -2.73
N ALA A 99 -42.07 -14.40 -2.98
CA ALA A 99 -41.96 -13.16 -3.75
C ALA A 99 -42.49 -13.30 -5.18
N ILE A 100 -42.18 -14.42 -5.86
CA ILE A 100 -42.75 -14.73 -7.19
C ILE A 100 -44.29 -14.79 -7.14
N LYS A 101 -44.85 -15.37 -6.06
CA LYS A 101 -46.28 -15.46 -5.87
C LYS A 101 -46.98 -14.09 -5.67
N ILE A 102 -46.30 -13.17 -4.97
CA ILE A 102 -46.72 -11.78 -4.81
C ILE A 102 -46.61 -11.04 -6.14
N LEU A 103 -45.45 -11.15 -6.82
CA LEU A 103 -45.19 -10.49 -8.11
C LEU A 103 -46.24 -10.84 -9.17
N LYS A 104 -46.69 -12.11 -9.22
CA LYS A 104 -47.76 -12.55 -10.15
C LYS A 104 -49.14 -11.89 -9.92
N LYS A 105 -49.35 -11.24 -8.79
CA LYS A 105 -50.58 -10.55 -8.41
C LYS A 105 -50.48 -9.03 -8.55
N THR A 106 -49.33 -8.52 -9.07
CA THR A 106 -49.13 -7.09 -9.25
C THR A 106 -49.58 -6.62 -10.62
N ASP A 107 -49.93 -5.34 -10.71
CA ASP A 107 -50.27 -4.63 -11.96
C ASP A 107 -49.06 -3.91 -12.56
N ILE A 108 -47.86 -4.43 -12.30
CA ILE A 108 -46.60 -3.91 -12.88
C ILE A 108 -46.61 -4.18 -14.39
N ASP A 109 -46.08 -3.23 -15.17
CA ASP A 109 -46.02 -3.38 -16.63
C ASP A 109 -45.32 -4.68 -17.05
N LYS A 110 -45.74 -5.23 -18.19
CA LYS A 110 -45.34 -6.55 -18.68
C LYS A 110 -43.81 -6.68 -18.84
N HIS A 111 -43.10 -5.61 -19.23
CA HIS A 111 -41.68 -5.64 -19.45
C HIS A 111 -40.94 -5.73 -18.11
N THR A 112 -41.23 -4.86 -17.17
CA THR A 112 -40.69 -4.87 -15.79
C THR A 112 -41.02 -6.16 -15.07
N PHE A 113 -42.25 -6.66 -15.20
CA PHE A 113 -42.66 -7.95 -14.65
C PHE A 113 -41.79 -9.09 -15.12
N VAL A 114 -41.51 -9.20 -16.44
CA VAL A 114 -40.69 -10.26 -17.03
C VAL A 114 -39.23 -10.17 -16.51
N ILE A 115 -38.69 -8.98 -16.39
CA ILE A 115 -37.33 -8.76 -15.82
C ILE A 115 -37.30 -9.27 -14.37
N PHE A 116 -38.23 -8.86 -13.54
CA PHE A 116 -38.29 -9.23 -12.13
C PHE A 116 -38.53 -10.74 -11.95
N GLN A 117 -39.46 -11.31 -12.72
CA GLN A 117 -39.75 -12.74 -12.69
C GLN A 117 -38.53 -13.57 -13.11
N ASN A 118 -37.82 -13.20 -14.18
CA ASN A 118 -36.63 -13.94 -14.64
C ASN A 118 -35.54 -13.88 -13.62
N ARG A 119 -35.30 -12.75 -12.98
CA ARG A 119 -34.30 -12.61 -11.90
C ARG A 119 -34.61 -13.52 -10.71
N LEU A 120 -35.87 -13.68 -10.34
CA LEU A 120 -36.26 -14.56 -9.25
C LEU A 120 -36.23 -16.05 -9.64
N LEU A 121 -36.68 -16.39 -10.86
CA LEU A 121 -36.74 -17.77 -11.38
C LEU A 121 -35.35 -18.34 -11.64
N SER A 122 -34.39 -17.53 -12.11
CA SER A 122 -33.01 -17.98 -12.33
C SER A 122 -32.39 -18.59 -11.08
N LYS A 123 -32.75 -18.07 -9.92
CA LYS A 123 -32.27 -18.56 -8.64
C LYS A 123 -33.12 -19.68 -8.05
N ALA A 124 -34.45 -19.62 -8.24
CA ALA A 124 -35.39 -20.65 -7.73
C ALA A 124 -35.19 -22.02 -8.38
N ASN A 125 -34.76 -22.06 -9.64
CA ASN A 125 -34.54 -23.28 -10.40
C ASN A 125 -33.09 -23.80 -10.36
N GLY A 126 -32.20 -23.19 -9.55
CA GLY A 126 -30.79 -23.57 -9.47
C GLY A 126 -29.99 -23.30 -10.75
N SER A 127 -30.61 -22.62 -11.72
CA SER A 127 -29.90 -22.23 -12.95
C SER A 127 -29.04 -21.02 -12.71
N SER A 128 -27.72 -21.20 -12.87
CA SER A 128 -26.83 -20.09 -13.23
C SER A 128 -27.47 -19.28 -14.35
N VAL A 129 -27.31 -17.95 -14.29
CA VAL A 129 -27.76 -16.98 -15.31
C VAL A 129 -28.05 -17.64 -16.65
N SER A 130 -29.32 -17.65 -17.07
CA SER A 130 -29.70 -18.37 -18.30
C SER A 130 -28.83 -17.81 -19.45
N ILE A 131 -27.95 -18.66 -19.96
CA ILE A 131 -27.23 -18.46 -21.23
C ILE A 131 -28.27 -18.58 -22.37
N GLY A 132 -29.49 -18.13 -22.14
CA GLY A 132 -30.60 -18.23 -23.08
C GLY A 132 -30.17 -17.62 -24.41
N ASN A 133 -30.06 -18.44 -25.42
CA ASN A 133 -29.76 -18.11 -26.82
C ASN A 133 -28.42 -17.36 -27.11
N LEU A 134 -27.51 -17.25 -26.14
CA LEU A 134 -26.18 -16.74 -26.41
C LEU A 134 -25.40 -17.78 -27.21
N ASN A 135 -24.82 -17.36 -28.33
CA ASN A 135 -23.96 -18.19 -29.16
C ASN A 135 -22.73 -18.64 -28.35
N LYS A 136 -22.70 -19.92 -27.92
CA LYS A 136 -21.61 -20.53 -27.16
C LYS A 136 -20.26 -20.40 -27.88
N SER A 137 -20.26 -20.50 -29.22
CA SER A 137 -19.04 -20.34 -30.02
C SER A 137 -18.49 -18.91 -29.93
N ALA A 138 -19.36 -17.90 -29.98
CA ALA A 138 -18.98 -16.52 -29.81
C ALA A 138 -18.39 -16.25 -28.39
N LEU A 139 -19.03 -16.79 -27.33
CA LEU A 139 -18.55 -16.68 -25.95
C LEU A 139 -17.16 -17.29 -25.80
N ASN A 140 -16.96 -18.51 -26.34
CA ASN A 140 -15.66 -19.20 -26.29
C ASN A 140 -14.57 -18.44 -27.05
N SER A 141 -14.92 -17.85 -28.21
CA SER A 141 -14.00 -17.06 -29.01
C SER A 141 -13.56 -15.78 -28.29
N ILE A 142 -14.49 -15.10 -27.59
CA ILE A 142 -14.17 -13.92 -26.78
C ILE A 142 -13.29 -14.31 -25.60
N GLN A 143 -13.63 -15.37 -24.87
CA GLN A 143 -12.85 -15.84 -23.74
C GLN A 143 -11.45 -16.27 -24.14
N SER A 144 -11.31 -17.00 -25.25
CA SER A 144 -10.00 -17.40 -25.81
C SER A 144 -9.17 -16.17 -26.20
N SER A 145 -9.77 -15.17 -26.85
CA SER A 145 -9.06 -13.93 -27.20
C SER A 145 -8.61 -13.17 -25.93
N ILE A 146 -9.41 -13.12 -24.88
CA ILE A 146 -9.04 -12.53 -23.60
C ILE A 146 -7.88 -13.30 -22.94
N LEU A 147 -7.91 -14.63 -22.94
CA LEU A 147 -6.85 -15.48 -22.39
C LEU A 147 -5.53 -15.31 -23.16
N ASN A 148 -5.59 -15.10 -24.46
CA ASN A 148 -4.43 -14.86 -25.32
C ASN A 148 -3.99 -13.39 -25.33
N HIS A 149 -4.54 -12.54 -24.45
CA HIS A 149 -4.26 -11.11 -24.36
C HIS A 149 -4.57 -10.30 -25.64
N ASP A 150 -5.33 -10.86 -26.59
CA ASP A 150 -5.81 -10.15 -27.78
C ASP A 150 -7.10 -9.38 -27.46
N TYR A 151 -6.94 -8.34 -26.65
CA TYR A 151 -8.07 -7.55 -26.18
C TYR A 151 -8.77 -6.73 -27.28
N LYS A 152 -8.05 -6.38 -28.36
CA LYS A 152 -8.65 -5.67 -29.51
C LYS A 152 -9.65 -6.57 -30.21
N LYS A 153 -9.25 -7.80 -30.56
CA LYS A 153 -10.13 -8.80 -31.17
C LYS A 153 -11.29 -9.17 -30.24
N ALA A 154 -10.99 -9.40 -28.95
CA ALA A 154 -12.00 -9.70 -27.95
C ALA A 154 -13.05 -8.60 -27.85
N ASN A 155 -12.66 -7.31 -27.92
CA ASN A 155 -13.58 -6.17 -27.83
C ASN A 155 -14.51 -6.08 -29.05
N VAL A 156 -13.98 -6.31 -30.26
CA VAL A 156 -14.81 -6.35 -31.48
C VAL A 156 -15.87 -7.46 -31.38
N LEU A 157 -15.46 -8.67 -31.00
CA LEU A 157 -16.38 -9.80 -30.83
C LEU A 157 -17.41 -9.56 -29.72
N ALA A 158 -17.01 -8.96 -28.59
CA ALA A 158 -17.91 -8.67 -27.49
C ALA A 158 -18.92 -7.58 -27.84
N LYS A 159 -18.55 -6.56 -28.64
CA LYS A 159 -19.47 -5.55 -29.19
C LYS A 159 -20.49 -6.19 -30.13
N ALA A 160 -20.05 -7.03 -31.05
CA ALA A 160 -20.97 -7.74 -31.95
C ALA A 160 -21.97 -8.63 -31.19
N LEU A 161 -21.53 -9.24 -30.08
CA LEU A 161 -22.43 -10.01 -29.20
C LEU A 161 -23.38 -9.10 -28.43
N TYR A 162 -22.93 -7.90 -28.03
CA TYR A 162 -23.76 -6.88 -27.37
C TYR A 162 -24.89 -6.40 -28.28
N ASP A 163 -24.62 -6.14 -29.55
CA ASP A 163 -25.63 -5.68 -30.53
C ASP A 163 -26.77 -6.71 -30.67
N GLN A 164 -26.47 -7.99 -30.50
CA GLN A 164 -27.46 -9.09 -30.54
C GLN A 164 -28.15 -9.34 -29.19
N ASN A 165 -27.50 -9.01 -28.06
CA ASN A 165 -27.94 -9.43 -26.72
C ASN A 165 -27.70 -8.31 -25.66
N SER A 166 -28.25 -7.13 -25.89
CA SER A 166 -28.03 -5.92 -25.08
C SER A 166 -28.47 -5.99 -23.59
N ASN A 167 -29.20 -7.05 -23.18
CA ASN A 167 -29.70 -7.20 -21.80
C ASN A 167 -29.04 -8.35 -21.02
N SER A 168 -27.94 -8.90 -21.50
CA SER A 168 -27.27 -10.03 -20.82
C SER A 168 -26.16 -9.55 -19.88
N PRO A 169 -26.19 -9.87 -18.58
CA PRO A 169 -25.13 -9.54 -17.64
C PRO A 169 -23.76 -10.07 -18.05
N ILE A 170 -23.73 -11.25 -18.71
CA ILE A 170 -22.50 -11.89 -19.21
C ILE A 170 -21.86 -11.05 -20.31
N VAL A 171 -22.67 -10.50 -21.22
CA VAL A 171 -22.16 -9.67 -22.32
C VAL A 171 -21.51 -8.41 -21.79
N PHE A 172 -22.14 -7.76 -20.81
CA PHE A 172 -21.55 -6.58 -20.16
C PHE A 172 -20.27 -6.91 -19.37
N GLU A 173 -20.21 -8.05 -18.72
CA GLU A 173 -19.00 -8.51 -18.02
C GLU A 173 -17.86 -8.76 -19.00
N LEU A 174 -18.13 -9.40 -20.14
CA LEU A 174 -17.13 -9.62 -21.18
C LEU A 174 -16.64 -8.29 -21.79
N LEU A 175 -17.54 -7.37 -22.12
CA LEU A 175 -17.18 -6.03 -22.57
C LEU A 175 -16.29 -5.32 -21.54
N ALA A 176 -16.65 -5.35 -20.27
CA ALA A 176 -15.89 -4.74 -19.20
C ALA A 176 -14.47 -5.31 -19.12
N ARG A 177 -14.30 -6.64 -19.25
CA ARG A 177 -13.00 -7.30 -19.26
C ARG A 177 -12.15 -6.90 -20.45
N THR A 178 -12.75 -6.74 -21.64
CA THR A 178 -12.01 -6.30 -22.83
C THR A 178 -11.53 -4.87 -22.68
N PHE A 179 -12.38 -3.95 -22.18
CA PHE A 179 -11.98 -2.58 -21.89
C PHE A 179 -10.90 -2.51 -20.82
N LEU A 180 -10.99 -3.33 -19.77
CA LEU A 180 -9.96 -3.44 -18.73
C LEU A 180 -8.61 -3.86 -19.33
N GLY A 181 -8.61 -4.84 -20.24
CA GLY A 181 -7.40 -5.29 -20.92
C GLY A 181 -6.80 -4.25 -21.88
N LEU A 182 -7.62 -3.37 -22.45
CA LEU A 182 -7.21 -2.24 -23.28
C LEU A 182 -6.73 -1.03 -22.45
N GLY A 183 -6.86 -1.06 -21.13
CA GLY A 183 -6.48 0.04 -20.24
C GLY A 183 -7.56 1.11 -20.06
N HIS A 184 -8.75 0.94 -20.61
CA HIS A 184 -9.90 1.85 -20.47
C HIS A 184 -10.66 1.57 -19.19
N LEU A 185 -10.17 2.09 -18.05
CA LEU A 185 -10.65 1.71 -16.71
C LEU A 185 -12.07 2.22 -16.42
N ASP A 186 -12.42 3.41 -16.88
CA ASP A 186 -13.73 4.01 -16.64
C ASP A 186 -14.84 3.28 -17.41
N GLU A 187 -14.59 2.92 -18.66
CA GLU A 187 -15.48 2.09 -19.46
C GLU A 187 -15.66 0.71 -18.84
N ALA A 188 -14.56 0.09 -18.40
CA ALA A 188 -14.61 -1.20 -17.73
C ALA A 188 -15.50 -1.13 -16.48
N ARG A 189 -15.31 -0.11 -15.63
CA ARG A 189 -16.12 0.14 -14.44
C ARG A 189 -17.60 0.33 -14.79
N LYS A 190 -17.89 1.14 -15.81
CA LYS A 190 -19.26 1.37 -16.29
C LYS A 190 -19.96 0.06 -16.66
N TYR A 191 -19.30 -0.77 -17.46
CA TYR A 191 -19.90 -2.03 -17.95
C TYR A 191 -20.01 -3.09 -16.84
N PHE A 192 -19.06 -3.18 -15.91
CA PHE A 192 -19.23 -4.03 -14.73
C PHE A 192 -20.43 -3.59 -13.87
N ASN A 193 -20.61 -2.30 -13.66
CA ASN A 193 -21.75 -1.78 -12.91
C ASN A 193 -23.10 -2.08 -13.60
N ILE A 194 -23.15 -2.00 -14.94
CA ILE A 194 -24.35 -2.39 -15.69
C ILE A 194 -24.61 -3.90 -15.51
N SER A 195 -23.58 -4.73 -15.63
CA SER A 195 -23.69 -6.18 -15.40
C SER A 195 -24.25 -6.51 -14.01
N ILE A 196 -23.71 -5.86 -12.96
CA ILE A 196 -24.18 -6.02 -11.57
C ILE A 196 -25.60 -5.47 -11.38
N LYS A 197 -25.95 -4.38 -12.06
CA LYS A 197 -27.32 -3.84 -12.01
C LYS A 197 -28.32 -4.82 -12.62
N LEU A 198 -27.95 -5.51 -13.70
CA LEU A 198 -28.78 -6.53 -14.35
C LEU A 198 -28.86 -7.81 -13.50
N ASP A 199 -27.76 -8.26 -12.93
CA ASP A 199 -27.71 -9.39 -12.00
C ASP A 199 -26.79 -9.09 -10.80
N PRO A 200 -27.34 -8.64 -9.68
CA PRO A 200 -26.57 -8.39 -8.45
C PRO A 200 -25.90 -9.62 -7.85
N THR A 201 -26.26 -10.81 -8.32
CA THR A 201 -25.66 -12.08 -7.87
C THR A 201 -24.62 -12.63 -8.86
N PHE A 202 -24.28 -11.86 -9.87
CA PHE A 202 -23.30 -12.30 -10.85
C PHE A 202 -21.87 -12.20 -10.27
N PHE A 203 -21.41 -13.33 -9.72
CA PHE A 203 -20.12 -13.46 -9.04
C PHE A 203 -18.97 -12.87 -9.85
N ASN A 204 -18.88 -13.18 -11.17
CA ASN A 204 -17.75 -12.73 -11.98
C ASN A 204 -17.68 -11.21 -12.12
N ALA A 205 -18.81 -10.53 -12.30
CA ALA A 205 -18.84 -9.08 -12.40
C ALA A 205 -18.43 -8.41 -11.08
N LEU A 206 -18.95 -8.88 -9.95
CA LEU A 206 -18.57 -8.39 -8.63
C LEU A 206 -17.08 -8.60 -8.34
N ASN A 207 -16.60 -9.82 -8.63
CA ASN A 207 -15.20 -10.18 -8.39
C ASN A 207 -14.22 -9.39 -9.29
N ASN A 208 -14.56 -9.18 -10.56
CA ASN A 208 -13.71 -8.47 -11.49
C ASN A 208 -13.75 -6.93 -11.28
N LEU A 209 -14.91 -6.37 -10.91
CA LEU A 209 -14.98 -4.98 -10.46
C LEU A 209 -14.18 -4.78 -9.17
N GLY A 210 -14.28 -5.72 -8.22
CA GLY A 210 -13.47 -5.68 -7.00
C GLY A 210 -11.96 -5.68 -7.29
N LYS A 211 -11.50 -6.45 -8.28
CA LYS A 211 -10.10 -6.43 -8.72
C LYS A 211 -9.70 -5.09 -9.35
N LEU A 212 -10.60 -4.47 -10.13
CA LEU A 212 -10.38 -3.14 -10.70
C LEU A 212 -10.23 -2.09 -9.59
N GLU A 213 -11.15 -2.06 -8.62
CA GLU A 213 -11.08 -1.15 -7.47
C GLU A 213 -9.81 -1.38 -6.64
N LEU A 214 -9.39 -2.64 -6.50
CA LEU A 214 -8.16 -3.00 -5.80
C LEU A 214 -6.92 -2.44 -6.51
N LYS A 215 -6.86 -2.55 -7.84
CA LYS A 215 -5.78 -1.99 -8.68
C LYS A 215 -5.67 -0.48 -8.53
N GLU A 216 -6.80 0.21 -8.42
CA GLU A 216 -6.86 1.66 -8.19
C GLU A 216 -6.72 2.06 -6.71
N LYS A 217 -6.39 1.10 -5.83
CA LYS A 217 -6.20 1.30 -4.39
C LYS A 217 -7.47 1.76 -3.65
N ASN A 218 -8.64 1.55 -4.24
CA ASN A 218 -9.95 1.80 -3.63
C ASN A 218 -10.35 0.62 -2.73
N TYR A 219 -9.54 0.34 -1.70
CA TYR A 219 -9.64 -0.87 -0.88
C TYR A 219 -11.02 -1.08 -0.25
N SER A 220 -11.66 -0.02 0.24
CA SER A 220 -13.00 -0.12 0.87
C SER A 220 -14.08 -0.56 -0.12
N ALA A 221 -14.05 -0.04 -1.36
CA ALA A 221 -14.96 -0.45 -2.42
C ALA A 221 -14.69 -1.91 -2.84
N ALA A 222 -13.42 -2.29 -3.01
CA ALA A 222 -13.02 -3.65 -3.33
C ALA A 222 -13.51 -4.65 -2.27
N ILE A 223 -13.30 -4.36 -0.98
CA ILE A 223 -13.76 -5.20 0.14
C ILE A 223 -15.29 -5.36 0.11
N SER A 224 -16.05 -4.31 -0.15
CA SER A 224 -17.50 -4.38 -0.23
C SER A 224 -17.97 -5.32 -1.35
N LEU A 225 -17.36 -5.20 -2.54
CA LEU A 225 -17.65 -6.03 -3.70
C LEU A 225 -17.27 -7.50 -3.47
N PHE A 226 -16.09 -7.76 -2.91
CA PHE A 226 -15.66 -9.11 -2.60
C PHE A 226 -16.47 -9.75 -1.46
N LYS A 227 -16.92 -8.98 -0.46
CA LYS A 227 -17.87 -9.49 0.56
C LYS A 227 -19.15 -9.96 -0.10
N SER A 228 -19.71 -9.18 -1.02
CA SER A 228 -20.90 -9.58 -1.78
C SER A 228 -20.64 -10.84 -2.61
N ALA A 229 -19.49 -10.93 -3.29
CA ALA A 229 -19.10 -12.12 -4.06
C ALA A 229 -18.98 -13.38 -3.17
N VAL A 230 -18.36 -13.27 -1.98
CA VAL A 230 -18.23 -14.40 -1.03
C VAL A 230 -19.57 -14.84 -0.46
N VAL A 231 -20.49 -13.91 -0.20
CA VAL A 231 -21.87 -14.25 0.21
C VAL A 231 -22.57 -15.07 -0.86
N ILE A 232 -22.40 -14.71 -2.14
CA ILE A 232 -23.04 -15.38 -3.28
C ILE A 232 -22.41 -16.77 -3.52
N ALA A 233 -21.10 -16.87 -3.44
CA ALA A 233 -20.36 -18.08 -3.69
C ALA A 233 -19.37 -18.40 -2.53
N PRO A 234 -19.88 -18.85 -1.36
CA PRO A 234 -19.08 -19.00 -0.15
C PRO A 234 -18.02 -20.11 -0.23
N LYS A 235 -18.11 -20.99 -1.23
CA LYS A 235 -17.13 -22.03 -1.51
C LYS A 235 -16.13 -21.66 -2.62
N ALA A 236 -16.25 -20.49 -3.21
CA ALA A 236 -15.34 -20.01 -4.24
C ALA A 236 -14.04 -19.49 -3.58
N SER A 237 -12.98 -20.31 -3.59
CA SER A 237 -11.68 -19.95 -3.01
C SER A 237 -11.10 -18.66 -3.60
N SER A 238 -11.36 -18.37 -4.88
CA SER A 238 -10.93 -17.11 -5.52
C SER A 238 -11.58 -15.86 -4.91
N GLY A 239 -12.87 -15.92 -4.56
CA GLY A 239 -13.57 -14.81 -3.89
C GLY A 239 -13.01 -14.56 -2.48
N ILE A 240 -12.78 -15.63 -1.72
CA ILE A 240 -12.20 -15.56 -0.38
C ILE A 240 -10.77 -15.02 -0.42
N TYR A 241 -9.96 -15.52 -1.35
CA TYR A 241 -8.60 -15.02 -1.58
C TYR A 241 -8.59 -13.51 -1.86
N ASN A 242 -9.43 -13.06 -2.80
CA ASN A 242 -9.49 -11.66 -3.19
C ASN A 242 -9.98 -10.77 -2.03
N LEU A 243 -10.97 -11.24 -1.25
CA LEU A 243 -11.43 -10.53 -0.06
C LEU A 243 -10.33 -10.41 0.99
N ALA A 244 -9.66 -11.52 1.33
CA ALA A 244 -8.58 -11.52 2.31
C ALA A 244 -7.40 -10.64 1.86
N ASN A 245 -7.06 -10.69 0.56
CA ASN A 245 -6.01 -9.84 -0.01
C ASN A 245 -6.39 -8.35 0.07
N ALA A 246 -7.62 -7.97 -0.29
CA ALA A 246 -8.10 -6.61 -0.17
C ALA A 246 -8.13 -6.12 1.29
N MET A 247 -8.56 -6.97 2.23
CA MET A 247 -8.53 -6.68 3.67
C MET A 247 -7.09 -6.47 4.16
N SER A 248 -6.16 -7.31 3.70
CA SER A 248 -4.73 -7.21 4.02
C SER A 248 -4.13 -5.89 3.53
N LEU A 249 -4.41 -5.50 2.29
CA LEU A 249 -3.95 -4.23 1.71
C LEU A 249 -4.60 -3.01 2.38
N ASN A 250 -5.83 -3.17 2.90
CA ASN A 250 -6.49 -2.19 3.77
C ASN A 250 -6.04 -2.32 5.22
N MET A 251 -4.97 -3.06 5.49
CA MET A 251 -4.37 -3.31 6.80
C MET A 251 -5.27 -4.00 7.84
N GLN A 252 -6.35 -4.63 7.42
CA GLN A 252 -7.21 -5.48 8.26
C GLN A 252 -6.63 -6.90 8.32
N ILE A 253 -5.38 -7.03 8.78
CA ILE A 253 -4.60 -8.28 8.66
C ILE A 253 -5.21 -9.40 9.50
N SER A 254 -5.62 -9.11 10.74
CA SER A 254 -6.25 -10.09 11.63
C SER A 254 -7.53 -10.67 11.03
N ASP A 255 -8.41 -9.77 10.53
CA ASP A 255 -9.67 -10.20 9.90
C ASP A 255 -9.44 -11.06 8.66
N ALA A 256 -8.41 -10.70 7.86
CA ALA A 256 -8.00 -11.49 6.69
C ALA A 256 -7.49 -12.88 7.09
N GLN A 257 -6.66 -12.98 8.13
CA GLN A 257 -6.17 -14.26 8.66
C GLN A 257 -7.32 -15.13 9.16
N ASP A 258 -8.26 -14.56 9.91
CA ASP A 258 -9.41 -15.29 10.45
C ASP A 258 -10.33 -15.80 9.32
N LEU A 259 -10.54 -14.99 8.29
CA LEU A 259 -11.29 -15.41 7.11
C LEU A 259 -10.62 -16.60 6.41
N LEU A 260 -9.31 -16.54 6.19
CA LEU A 260 -8.55 -17.61 5.55
C LEU A 260 -8.51 -18.89 6.40
N LYS A 261 -8.30 -18.78 7.73
CA LYS A 261 -8.35 -19.92 8.65
C LYS A 261 -9.72 -20.60 8.62
N LYS A 262 -10.82 -19.84 8.65
CA LYS A 262 -12.18 -20.37 8.53
C LYS A 262 -12.39 -21.08 7.20
N ALA A 263 -11.89 -20.54 6.09
CA ALA A 263 -11.97 -21.17 4.78
C ALA A 263 -11.23 -22.52 4.74
N LEU A 264 -10.05 -22.60 5.32
CA LEU A 264 -9.26 -23.83 5.40
C LEU A 264 -9.93 -24.88 6.30
N LEU A 265 -10.57 -24.48 7.41
CA LEU A 265 -11.37 -25.38 8.28
C LEU A 265 -12.56 -25.99 7.53
N LEU A 266 -13.11 -25.28 6.54
CA LEU A 266 -14.17 -25.78 5.66
C LEU A 266 -13.64 -26.66 4.51
N ASN A 267 -12.36 -27.07 4.57
CA ASN A 267 -11.67 -27.86 3.55
C ASN A 267 -11.72 -27.25 2.14
N LEU A 268 -11.79 -25.93 2.05
CA LEU A 268 -11.66 -25.26 0.75
C LEU A 268 -10.23 -25.43 0.24
N LYS A 269 -10.11 -26.11 -0.89
CA LYS A 269 -8.81 -26.37 -1.52
C LYS A 269 -8.34 -25.14 -2.30
N GLY A 270 -7.06 -24.85 -2.21
CA GLY A 270 -6.38 -23.80 -2.98
C GLY A 270 -5.06 -23.42 -2.33
N GLY A 271 -3.94 -23.72 -2.99
CA GLY A 271 -2.61 -23.36 -2.53
C GLY A 271 -2.50 -21.85 -2.27
N ASN A 272 -3.20 -21.04 -3.07
CA ASN A 272 -3.24 -19.59 -2.92
C ASN A 272 -3.78 -19.12 -1.55
N LEU A 273 -4.71 -19.83 -0.91
CA LEU A 273 -5.19 -19.49 0.44
C LEU A 273 -4.10 -19.70 1.48
N ASN A 274 -3.40 -20.83 1.39
CA ASN A 274 -2.27 -21.13 2.27
C ASN A 274 -1.08 -20.19 2.00
N MET A 275 -0.82 -19.84 0.73
CA MET A 275 0.23 -18.86 0.36
C MET A 275 -0.04 -17.50 1.00
N LEU A 276 -1.27 -16.98 0.86
CA LEU A 276 -1.64 -15.69 1.43
C LEU A 276 -1.62 -15.73 2.97
N LEU A 277 -2.12 -16.82 3.58
CA LEU A 277 -2.08 -16.95 5.03
C LEU A 277 -0.64 -17.05 5.55
N GLY A 278 0.26 -17.69 4.81
CA GLY A 278 1.69 -17.72 5.08
C GLY A 278 2.29 -16.30 5.02
N GLU A 279 2.00 -15.55 3.97
CA GLU A 279 2.44 -14.15 3.82
C GLU A 279 1.95 -13.27 4.98
N LEU A 280 0.67 -13.36 5.33
CA LEU A 280 0.11 -12.60 6.44
C LEU A 280 0.72 -12.99 7.78
N SER A 281 1.06 -14.27 7.94
CA SER A 281 1.75 -14.76 9.15
C SER A 281 3.17 -14.21 9.25
N VAL A 282 3.90 -14.09 8.13
CA VAL A 282 5.19 -13.40 8.10
C VAL A 282 5.03 -11.93 8.48
N ARG A 283 4.05 -11.24 7.88
CA ARG A 283 3.78 -9.82 8.17
C ARG A 283 3.39 -9.55 9.62
N THR A 284 2.88 -10.56 10.31
CA THR A 284 2.51 -10.50 11.74
C THR A 284 3.53 -11.19 12.65
N GLY A 285 4.73 -11.52 12.17
CA GLY A 285 5.82 -12.07 12.95
C GLY A 285 5.69 -13.56 13.34
N TYR A 286 4.61 -14.25 12.90
CA TYR A 286 4.39 -15.69 13.19
C TYR A 286 5.12 -16.58 12.16
N TYR A 287 6.46 -16.52 12.14
CA TYR A 287 7.31 -17.16 11.13
C TYR A 287 7.18 -18.68 11.07
N LYS A 288 7.05 -19.35 12.23
CA LYS A 288 6.86 -20.82 12.30
C LYS A 288 5.54 -21.25 11.67
N ASP A 289 4.47 -20.50 11.92
CA ASP A 289 3.17 -20.78 11.31
C ASP A 289 3.20 -20.50 9.81
N ALA A 290 3.87 -19.42 9.39
CA ALA A 290 4.06 -19.12 7.98
C ALA A 290 4.73 -20.28 7.23
N GLU A 291 5.82 -20.86 7.76
CA GLU A 291 6.46 -22.02 7.15
C GLU A 291 5.53 -23.24 7.04
N LYS A 292 4.67 -23.47 8.05
CA LYS A 292 3.68 -24.53 8.01
C LYS A 292 2.65 -24.34 6.90
N TYR A 293 2.16 -23.11 6.71
CA TYR A 293 1.23 -22.78 5.64
C TYR A 293 1.89 -22.92 4.26
N TYR A 294 3.12 -22.43 4.09
CA TYR A 294 3.87 -22.61 2.83
C TYR A 294 4.13 -24.08 2.51
N LYS A 295 4.53 -24.90 3.48
CA LYS A 295 4.67 -26.35 3.28
C LYS A 295 3.36 -27.01 2.80
N THR A 296 2.22 -26.53 3.29
CA THR A 296 0.91 -27.02 2.85
C THR A 296 0.59 -26.57 1.44
N ALA A 297 0.86 -25.30 1.11
CA ALA A 297 0.70 -24.76 -0.24
C ALA A 297 1.53 -25.53 -1.27
N PHE A 298 2.79 -25.81 -0.98
CA PHE A 298 3.70 -26.58 -1.86
C PHE A 298 3.31 -28.04 -2.07
N LYS A 299 2.44 -28.61 -1.20
CA LYS A 299 1.84 -29.94 -1.43
C LYS A 299 0.62 -29.86 -2.35
N GLN A 300 -0.02 -28.71 -2.42
CA GLN A 300 -1.26 -28.51 -3.19
C GLN A 300 -1.01 -27.95 -4.59
N GLU A 301 0.11 -27.29 -4.80
CA GLU A 301 0.50 -26.70 -6.08
C GLU A 301 1.78 -27.36 -6.61
N GLN A 302 1.97 -27.28 -7.92
CA GLN A 302 3.21 -27.73 -8.55
C GLN A 302 4.38 -26.88 -8.05
N LYS A 303 5.41 -27.52 -7.51
CA LYS A 303 6.63 -26.85 -7.06
C LYS A 303 7.33 -26.23 -8.27
N SER A 304 7.62 -24.94 -8.17
CA SER A 304 8.39 -24.18 -9.15
C SER A 304 9.43 -23.30 -8.47
N ALA A 305 10.48 -22.96 -9.18
CA ALA A 305 11.49 -22.02 -8.67
C ALA A 305 10.87 -20.67 -8.32
N ASP A 306 9.97 -20.16 -9.16
CA ASP A 306 9.27 -18.89 -8.94
C ASP A 306 8.50 -18.86 -7.62
N LEU A 307 7.85 -19.99 -7.25
CA LEU A 307 7.10 -20.08 -6.01
C LEU A 307 8.02 -20.00 -4.78
N TYR A 308 9.17 -20.66 -4.83
CA TYR A 308 10.17 -20.60 -3.76
C TYR A 308 10.85 -19.23 -3.71
N ILE A 309 11.15 -18.60 -4.87
CA ILE A 309 11.66 -17.22 -4.95
C ILE A 309 10.70 -16.26 -4.25
N LYS A 310 9.41 -16.33 -4.59
CA LYS A 310 8.38 -15.47 -3.98
C LYS A 310 8.35 -15.61 -2.45
N VAL A 311 8.43 -16.84 -1.94
CA VAL A 311 8.46 -17.05 -0.48
C VAL A 311 9.77 -16.53 0.13
N GLY A 312 10.89 -16.74 -0.54
CA GLY A 312 12.18 -16.19 -0.15
C GLY A 312 12.14 -14.66 -0.04
N ASP A 313 11.55 -13.98 -1.03
CA ASP A 313 11.36 -12.51 -1.03
C ASP A 313 10.53 -12.04 0.15
N ILE A 314 9.43 -12.75 0.47
CA ILE A 314 8.57 -12.42 1.62
C ILE A 314 9.36 -12.48 2.93
N PHE A 315 10.17 -13.54 3.13
CA PHE A 315 11.01 -13.66 4.33
C PHE A 315 12.17 -12.66 4.34
N ASN A 316 12.77 -12.38 3.19
CA ASN A 316 13.80 -11.36 3.10
C ASN A 316 13.25 -9.96 3.46
N ASN A 317 12.07 -9.62 2.95
CA ASN A 317 11.40 -8.37 3.28
C ASN A 317 11.09 -8.23 4.78
N ALA A 318 10.81 -9.34 5.44
CA ALA A 318 10.63 -9.40 6.90
C ALA A 318 11.94 -9.52 7.69
N SER A 319 13.09 -9.33 7.05
CA SER A 319 14.43 -9.44 7.68
C SER A 319 14.76 -10.82 8.26
N GLN A 320 14.12 -11.88 7.70
CA GLN A 320 14.36 -13.28 8.05
C GLN A 320 15.37 -13.92 7.07
N SER A 321 16.60 -13.41 7.06
CA SER A 321 17.65 -13.72 6.07
C SER A 321 17.94 -15.22 5.92
N ASN A 322 18.06 -15.96 7.02
CA ASN A 322 18.35 -17.39 6.98
C ASN A 322 17.20 -18.19 6.32
N THR A 323 15.96 -17.81 6.63
CA THR A 323 14.78 -18.46 6.02
C THR A 323 14.67 -18.08 4.55
N ALA A 324 14.95 -16.84 4.17
CA ALA A 324 15.00 -16.41 2.78
C ALA A 324 16.02 -17.21 1.97
N LEU A 325 17.26 -17.32 2.47
CA LEU A 325 18.33 -18.12 1.83
C LEU A 325 17.92 -19.60 1.67
N LYS A 326 17.25 -20.18 2.67
CA LYS A 326 16.71 -21.55 2.57
C LYS A 326 15.78 -21.71 1.38
N TYR A 327 14.83 -20.79 1.19
CA TYR A 327 13.89 -20.86 0.06
C TYR A 327 14.56 -20.58 -1.28
N TYR A 328 15.52 -19.65 -1.35
CA TYR A 328 16.32 -19.44 -2.57
C TYR A 328 17.17 -20.66 -2.92
N ASN A 329 17.70 -21.41 -1.94
CA ASN A 329 18.40 -22.66 -2.19
C ASN A 329 17.45 -23.73 -2.77
N LEU A 330 16.22 -23.85 -2.24
CA LEU A 330 15.21 -24.76 -2.81
C LEU A 330 14.82 -24.36 -4.24
N ALA A 331 14.77 -23.06 -4.56
CA ALA A 331 14.58 -22.57 -5.92
C ALA A 331 15.75 -22.97 -6.83
N GLN A 332 16.99 -22.86 -6.32
CA GLN A 332 18.21 -23.22 -7.06
C GLN A 332 18.30 -24.72 -7.32
N GLU A 333 17.80 -25.58 -6.45
CA GLU A 333 17.72 -27.03 -6.69
C GLU A 333 16.86 -27.37 -7.92
N ILE A 334 15.84 -26.53 -8.21
CA ILE A 334 14.95 -26.70 -9.38
C ILE A 334 15.57 -26.09 -10.64
N GLU A 335 16.17 -24.91 -10.50
CA GLU A 335 16.77 -24.14 -11.59
C GLU A 335 18.22 -23.76 -11.23
N PRO A 336 19.20 -24.67 -11.37
CA PRO A 336 20.59 -24.45 -10.94
C PRO A 336 21.28 -23.27 -11.62
N ASP A 337 20.94 -23.00 -12.88
CA ASP A 337 21.56 -21.95 -13.71
C ASP A 337 20.72 -20.68 -13.82
N ASN A 338 19.73 -20.49 -12.94
CA ASN A 338 18.95 -19.26 -12.92
C ASN A 338 19.74 -18.13 -12.26
N ALA A 339 20.25 -17.21 -13.08
CA ALA A 339 21.07 -16.08 -12.65
C ALA A 339 20.38 -15.16 -11.61
N LEU A 340 19.03 -15.04 -11.68
CA LEU A 340 18.26 -14.24 -10.73
C LEU A 340 18.38 -14.78 -9.30
N ILE A 341 18.40 -16.10 -9.11
CA ILE A 341 18.51 -16.71 -7.77
C ILE A 341 19.84 -16.35 -7.11
N PHE A 342 20.93 -16.37 -7.87
CA PHE A 342 22.24 -15.93 -7.36
C PHE A 342 22.22 -14.46 -6.96
N LYS A 343 21.61 -13.59 -7.75
CA LYS A 343 21.47 -12.16 -7.42
C LYS A 343 20.62 -11.95 -6.16
N LEU A 344 19.54 -12.72 -5.99
CA LEU A 344 18.69 -12.64 -4.78
C LEU A 344 19.46 -13.08 -3.53
N LYS A 345 20.23 -14.16 -3.61
CA LYS A 345 21.12 -14.61 -2.54
C LYS A 345 22.21 -13.56 -2.24
N ALA A 346 22.81 -12.97 -3.28
CA ALA A 346 23.75 -11.88 -3.13
C ALA A 346 23.14 -10.68 -2.39
N ASN A 347 21.88 -10.35 -2.67
CA ASN A 347 21.19 -9.27 -1.99
C ASN A 347 21.03 -9.55 -0.47
N VAL A 348 20.62 -10.76 -0.10
CA VAL A 348 20.53 -11.16 1.31
C VAL A 348 21.90 -11.06 2.00
N TYR A 349 22.97 -11.61 1.39
CA TYR A 349 24.31 -11.52 1.95
C TYR A 349 24.79 -10.09 2.11
N ARG A 350 24.50 -9.21 1.14
CA ARG A 350 24.82 -7.79 1.24
C ARG A 350 24.10 -7.12 2.43
N GLU A 351 22.80 -7.40 2.60
CA GLU A 351 21.99 -6.81 3.66
C GLU A 351 22.44 -7.24 5.07
N ILE A 352 22.99 -8.46 5.23
CA ILE A 352 23.58 -8.91 6.49
C ILE A 352 25.07 -8.52 6.64
N GLY A 353 25.68 -7.96 5.59
CA GLY A 353 27.08 -7.48 5.63
C GLY A 353 28.14 -8.52 5.24
N ASP A 354 27.77 -9.69 4.74
CA ASP A 354 28.71 -10.70 4.22
C ASP A 354 29.08 -10.37 2.76
N PHE A 355 30.01 -9.40 2.59
CA PHE A 355 30.40 -8.93 1.27
C PHE A 355 31.18 -9.97 0.46
N ASN A 356 31.86 -10.91 1.10
CA ASN A 356 32.56 -11.99 0.40
C ASN A 356 31.57 -12.89 -0.32
N LYS A 357 30.54 -13.36 0.39
CA LYS A 357 29.47 -14.15 -0.24
C LYS A 357 28.64 -13.33 -1.21
N THR A 358 28.44 -12.04 -0.94
CA THR A 358 27.79 -11.14 -1.89
C THR A 358 28.47 -11.16 -3.24
N LEU A 359 29.81 -10.96 -3.26
CA LEU A 359 30.61 -10.93 -4.49
C LEU A 359 30.67 -12.32 -5.15
N GLU A 360 30.80 -13.39 -4.37
CA GLU A 360 30.74 -14.76 -4.90
C GLU A 360 29.45 -15.00 -5.68
N GLN A 361 28.30 -14.69 -5.09
CA GLN A 361 27.00 -14.95 -5.70
C GLN A 361 26.73 -14.05 -6.91
N ILE A 362 27.05 -12.75 -6.83
CA ILE A 362 26.83 -11.86 -7.96
C ILE A 362 27.75 -12.15 -9.14
N ASN A 363 28.99 -12.60 -8.89
CA ASN A 363 29.88 -13.03 -9.96
C ASN A 363 29.35 -14.28 -10.68
N LYS A 364 28.72 -15.23 -9.97
CA LYS A 364 28.03 -16.36 -10.59
C LYS A 364 26.88 -15.87 -11.49
N ALA A 365 26.05 -14.93 -11.02
CA ALA A 365 25.00 -14.34 -11.85
C ALA A 365 25.57 -13.68 -13.11
N ILE A 366 26.64 -12.90 -12.99
CA ILE A 366 27.31 -12.23 -14.12
C ILE A 366 27.95 -13.25 -15.08
N SER A 367 28.47 -14.38 -14.59
CA SER A 367 29.03 -15.41 -15.46
C SER A 367 27.97 -16.08 -16.35
N ILE A 368 26.73 -16.18 -15.85
CA ILE A 368 25.60 -16.73 -16.61
C ILE A 368 25.04 -15.68 -17.59
N GLU A 369 24.85 -14.44 -17.11
CA GLU A 369 24.33 -13.33 -17.92
C GLU A 369 25.31 -12.14 -17.91
N PRO A 370 26.37 -12.17 -18.72
CA PRO A 370 27.46 -11.18 -18.62
C PRO A 370 27.06 -9.74 -18.92
N ASN A 371 26.01 -9.52 -19.70
CA ASN A 371 25.56 -8.19 -20.13
C ASN A 371 24.28 -7.74 -19.39
N ASN A 372 23.86 -8.46 -18.36
CA ASN A 372 22.72 -8.06 -17.55
C ASN A 372 23.06 -6.81 -16.72
N ILE A 373 22.42 -5.73 -17.05
CA ILE A 373 22.70 -4.40 -16.48
C ILE A 373 22.41 -4.37 -14.99
N ASP A 374 21.34 -5.02 -14.53
CA ASP A 374 21.01 -5.08 -13.10
C ASP A 374 22.08 -5.81 -12.28
N PHE A 375 22.71 -6.83 -12.85
CA PHE A 375 23.77 -7.56 -12.18
C PHE A 375 25.06 -6.74 -12.12
N LEU A 376 25.41 -6.05 -13.21
CA LEU A 376 26.56 -5.15 -13.24
C LEU A 376 26.39 -3.99 -12.25
N MET A 377 25.20 -3.39 -12.21
CA MET A 377 24.88 -2.36 -11.23
C MET A 377 24.96 -2.87 -9.79
N PHE A 378 24.40 -4.06 -9.54
CA PHE A 378 24.45 -4.66 -8.21
C PHE A 378 25.89 -4.92 -7.77
N TYR A 379 26.75 -5.43 -8.67
CA TYR A 379 28.17 -5.63 -8.43
C TYR A 379 28.87 -4.33 -8.05
N VAL A 380 28.71 -3.29 -8.87
CA VAL A 380 29.31 -1.96 -8.62
C VAL A 380 28.84 -1.38 -7.29
N ASN A 381 27.57 -1.56 -6.92
CA ASN A 381 27.01 -1.08 -5.67
C ASN A 381 27.33 -1.96 -4.45
N SER A 382 28.04 -3.08 -4.64
CA SER A 382 28.38 -4.02 -3.58
C SER A 382 29.85 -3.99 -3.14
N LYS A 383 30.69 -3.26 -3.87
CA LYS A 383 32.13 -3.08 -3.52
C LYS A 383 32.64 -1.71 -3.96
N LYS A 384 33.79 -1.33 -3.48
CA LYS A 384 34.55 -0.21 -4.04
C LYS A 384 35.24 -0.67 -5.33
N ILE A 385 35.07 0.06 -6.42
CA ILE A 385 35.61 -0.27 -7.74
C ILE A 385 37.01 0.31 -7.86
N GLU A 386 37.93 -0.51 -8.36
CA GLU A 386 39.32 -0.10 -8.63
C GLU A 386 39.52 0.29 -10.11
N ASN A 387 40.56 1.05 -10.41
CA ASN A 387 40.80 1.51 -11.77
C ASN A 387 41.10 0.37 -12.78
N THR A 388 41.52 -0.77 -12.28
CA THR A 388 41.80 -1.99 -13.06
C THR A 388 40.54 -2.83 -13.34
N ASP A 389 39.39 -2.44 -12.80
CA ASP A 389 38.16 -3.23 -12.91
C ASP A 389 37.53 -3.04 -14.30
N LEU A 390 37.53 -4.08 -15.11
CA LEU A 390 37.02 -4.05 -16.49
C LEU A 390 35.52 -3.74 -16.58
N VAL A 391 34.79 -3.74 -15.47
CA VAL A 391 33.35 -3.45 -15.43
C VAL A 391 33.05 -2.04 -15.88
N ILE A 392 33.94 -1.08 -15.67
CA ILE A 392 33.75 0.33 -16.05
C ILE A 392 33.58 0.45 -17.55
N GLU A 393 34.58 -0.01 -18.31
CA GLU A 393 34.57 0.09 -19.78
C GLU A 393 33.46 -0.78 -20.40
N LYS A 394 33.15 -1.90 -19.78
CA LYS A 394 32.01 -2.74 -20.18
C LYS A 394 30.69 -2.00 -20.03
N MET A 395 30.44 -1.32 -18.91
CA MET A 395 29.21 -0.55 -18.71
C MET A 395 29.14 0.66 -19.68
N ILE A 396 30.26 1.32 -19.96
CA ILE A 396 30.33 2.42 -20.92
C ILE A 396 29.97 1.92 -22.32
N ALA A 397 30.54 0.81 -22.77
CA ALA A 397 30.20 0.20 -24.05
C ALA A 397 28.69 -0.15 -24.17
N LEU A 398 28.08 -0.67 -23.09
CA LEU A 398 26.65 -0.92 -23.04
C LEU A 398 25.82 0.38 -23.07
N PHE A 399 26.29 1.45 -22.40
CA PHE A 399 25.63 2.75 -22.39
C PHE A 399 25.61 3.40 -23.79
N GLU A 400 26.72 3.33 -24.52
CA GLU A 400 26.89 3.91 -25.86
C GLU A 400 26.15 3.14 -26.93
N LYS A 401 25.87 1.86 -26.72
CA LYS A 401 25.20 1.01 -27.70
C LYS A 401 23.82 1.56 -28.02
N LYS A 402 23.55 1.76 -29.33
CA LYS A 402 22.27 2.34 -29.82
C LYS A 402 21.05 1.51 -29.47
N SER A 403 21.18 0.18 -29.38
CA SER A 403 20.08 -0.74 -29.05
C SER A 403 19.73 -0.77 -27.55
N THR A 404 20.54 -0.15 -26.70
CA THR A 404 20.25 -0.11 -25.25
C THR A 404 19.05 0.80 -24.99
N VAL A 405 18.03 0.26 -24.32
CA VAL A 405 16.80 0.99 -24.03
C VAL A 405 17.04 2.15 -23.05
N LYS A 406 16.19 3.18 -23.10
CA LYS A 406 16.38 4.39 -22.30
C LYS A 406 16.45 4.13 -20.78
N SER A 407 15.63 3.24 -20.26
CA SER A 407 15.66 2.87 -18.83
C SER A 407 17.00 2.30 -18.40
N ASP A 408 17.62 1.48 -19.26
CA ASP A 408 18.90 0.86 -18.98
C ASP A 408 20.03 1.86 -19.06
N LYS A 409 19.96 2.83 -19.98
CA LYS A 409 20.92 3.95 -20.04
C LYS A 409 20.90 4.80 -18.77
N ILE A 410 19.72 5.06 -18.20
CA ILE A 410 19.61 5.74 -16.92
C ILE A 410 20.32 4.95 -15.83
N ASN A 411 20.04 3.66 -15.74
CA ASN A 411 20.63 2.78 -14.76
C ASN A 411 22.15 2.72 -14.88
N LEU A 412 22.65 2.53 -16.11
CA LEU A 412 24.07 2.52 -16.43
C LEU A 412 24.74 3.87 -16.05
N GLY A 413 24.09 5.00 -16.37
CA GLY A 413 24.67 6.32 -16.07
C GLY A 413 24.96 6.51 -14.57
N PHE A 414 24.05 6.13 -13.68
CA PHE A 414 24.30 6.17 -12.23
C PHE A 414 25.37 5.16 -11.79
N ALA A 415 25.36 3.93 -12.35
CA ALA A 415 26.37 2.92 -11.99
C ALA A 415 27.77 3.30 -12.48
N ILE A 416 27.90 3.84 -13.70
CA ILE A 416 29.17 4.35 -14.25
C ILE A 416 29.66 5.51 -13.39
N THR A 417 28.80 6.46 -13.03
CA THR A 417 29.12 7.56 -12.11
C THR A 417 29.80 7.04 -10.84
N LYS A 418 29.16 6.08 -10.17
CA LYS A 418 29.70 5.50 -8.93
C LYS A 418 31.05 4.79 -9.16
N ALA A 419 31.18 4.02 -10.24
CA ALA A 419 32.41 3.29 -10.55
C ALA A 419 33.57 4.22 -10.89
N LEU A 420 33.32 5.31 -11.63
CA LEU A 420 34.31 6.33 -11.95
C LEU A 420 34.75 7.12 -10.70
N GLU A 421 33.83 7.43 -9.80
CA GLU A 421 34.19 8.08 -8.52
C GLU A 421 35.03 7.17 -7.64
N ASP A 422 34.67 5.90 -7.50
CA ASP A 422 35.46 4.93 -6.71
C ASP A 422 36.86 4.77 -7.26
N SER A 423 37.04 4.75 -8.57
CA SER A 423 38.30 4.65 -9.28
C SER A 423 39.04 6.00 -9.43
N LYS A 424 38.47 7.09 -8.85
CA LYS A 424 39.02 8.46 -8.86
C LYS A 424 39.16 9.10 -10.25
N GLN A 425 38.34 8.67 -11.23
CA GLN A 425 38.30 9.23 -12.58
C GLN A 425 37.28 10.38 -12.65
N PHE A 426 37.45 11.41 -11.82
CA PHE A 426 36.46 12.45 -11.55
C PHE A 426 36.03 13.25 -12.80
N ASP A 427 36.98 13.49 -13.70
CA ASP A 427 36.74 14.28 -14.93
C ASP A 427 35.73 13.59 -15.89
N ARG A 428 35.59 12.27 -15.76
CA ARG A 428 34.64 11.47 -16.59
C ARG A 428 33.24 11.35 -15.97
N VAL A 429 33.06 11.74 -14.73
CA VAL A 429 31.83 11.47 -13.95
C VAL A 429 30.62 12.24 -14.45
N PHE A 430 30.78 13.58 -14.58
CA PHE A 430 29.64 14.46 -14.72
C PHE A 430 28.84 14.27 -16.04
N PRO A 431 29.43 13.95 -17.19
CA PRO A 431 28.70 13.64 -18.42
C PRO A 431 27.68 12.50 -18.26
N PHE A 432 28.07 11.39 -17.61
CA PHE A 432 27.16 10.26 -17.35
C PHE A 432 26.13 10.59 -16.31
N LEU A 433 26.52 11.28 -15.23
CA LEU A 433 25.64 11.71 -14.18
C LEU A 433 24.55 12.64 -14.69
N LYS A 434 24.93 13.66 -15.47
CA LYS A 434 24.01 14.63 -16.06
C LYS A 434 23.05 13.94 -17.04
N SER A 435 23.55 13.09 -17.92
CA SER A 435 22.72 12.35 -18.88
C SER A 435 21.66 11.48 -18.21
N ALA A 436 22.04 10.80 -17.11
CA ALA A 436 21.10 9.98 -16.33
C ALA A 436 20.02 10.82 -15.66
N ASN A 437 20.40 11.93 -15.01
CA ASN A 437 19.48 12.83 -14.34
C ASN A 437 18.55 13.55 -15.32
N ASP A 438 19.05 14.07 -16.43
CA ASP A 438 18.24 14.70 -17.48
C ASP A 438 17.19 13.72 -18.03
N SER A 439 17.59 12.45 -18.25
CA SER A 439 16.67 11.40 -18.69
C SER A 439 15.61 11.06 -17.64
N MET A 440 15.97 11.03 -16.36
CA MET A 440 15.00 10.85 -15.27
C MET A 440 14.03 12.01 -15.20
N ASN A 441 14.52 13.26 -15.26
CA ASN A 441 13.68 14.45 -15.19
C ASN A 441 12.71 14.55 -16.39
N LEU A 442 13.15 14.13 -17.57
CA LEU A 442 12.30 14.08 -18.76
C LEU A 442 11.20 13.02 -18.66
N ASN A 443 11.52 11.83 -18.17
CA ASN A 443 10.56 10.73 -18.07
C ASN A 443 9.60 10.89 -16.87
N PHE A 444 10.06 11.55 -15.80
CA PHE A 444 9.33 11.76 -14.55
C PHE A 444 9.47 13.22 -14.11
N PRO A 445 8.82 14.15 -14.83
CA PRO A 445 8.92 15.57 -14.50
C PRO A 445 8.39 15.85 -13.10
N TYR A 446 9.11 16.71 -12.38
CA TYR A 446 8.74 17.13 -11.03
C TYR A 446 8.32 18.59 -11.02
N ASP A 447 7.12 18.86 -10.52
CA ASP A 447 6.68 20.23 -10.21
C ASP A 447 7.11 20.60 -8.80
N VAL A 448 8.13 21.45 -8.70
CA VAL A 448 8.66 21.92 -7.41
C VAL A 448 7.64 22.74 -6.62
N ASN A 449 6.66 23.38 -7.30
CA ASN A 449 5.60 24.12 -6.63
C ASN A 449 4.70 23.22 -5.79
N SER A 450 4.64 21.92 -6.12
CA SER A 450 3.94 20.94 -5.29
C SER A 450 4.54 20.84 -3.87
N ALA A 451 5.87 20.90 -3.74
CA ALA A 451 6.53 20.92 -2.43
C ALA A 451 6.27 22.22 -1.65
N VAL A 452 6.24 23.35 -2.36
CA VAL A 452 5.89 24.65 -1.76
C VAL A 452 4.47 24.58 -1.21
N SER A 453 3.51 24.14 -2.04
CA SER A 453 2.09 24.03 -1.66
C SER A 453 1.89 23.04 -0.50
N GLU A 454 2.56 21.90 -0.49
CA GLU A 454 2.49 20.94 0.61
C GLU A 454 3.01 21.53 1.93
N ASN A 455 4.09 22.31 1.86
CA ASN A 455 4.61 22.98 3.04
C ASN A 455 3.70 24.11 3.53
N ASP A 456 3.11 24.88 2.62
CA ASP A 456 2.11 25.89 2.96
C ASP A 456 0.90 25.27 3.65
N GLU A 457 0.40 24.15 3.15
CA GLU A 457 -0.68 23.40 3.79
C GLU A 457 -0.25 22.87 5.17
N THR A 458 0.98 22.37 5.32
CA THR A 458 1.51 21.87 6.59
C THR A 458 1.63 23.02 7.60
N ILE A 459 2.23 24.14 7.23
CA ILE A 459 2.37 25.33 8.10
C ILE A 459 0.99 25.85 8.48
N LYS A 460 0.06 25.96 7.52
CA LYS A 460 -1.32 26.39 7.77
C LYS A 460 -2.05 25.44 8.73
N TYR A 461 -1.85 24.13 8.56
CA TYR A 461 -2.46 23.12 9.42
C TYR A 461 -2.02 23.26 10.88
N PHE A 462 -0.74 23.55 11.12
CA PHE A 462 -0.17 23.70 12.46
C PHE A 462 -0.03 25.16 12.93
N LYS A 463 -0.63 26.13 12.21
CA LYS A 463 -0.48 27.57 12.53
C LYS A 463 -0.78 27.88 14.00
N ASP A 464 -1.92 27.37 14.49
CA ASP A 464 -2.40 27.62 15.84
C ASP A 464 -2.03 26.49 16.83
N PHE A 465 -1.15 25.58 16.40
CA PHE A 465 -0.70 24.48 17.23
C PHE A 465 0.18 24.99 18.38
N LYS A 466 -0.16 24.57 19.60
CA LYS A 466 0.63 24.73 20.82
C LYS A 466 0.67 23.37 21.51
N LEU A 467 1.88 22.82 21.71
CA LEU A 467 2.04 21.47 22.29
C LEU A 467 1.40 21.36 23.66
N ASP A 468 1.47 22.41 24.47
CA ASP A 468 0.93 22.46 25.84
C ASP A 468 -0.58 22.15 25.88
N ASN A 469 -1.32 22.50 24.83
CA ASN A 469 -2.76 22.20 24.75
C ASN A 469 -3.06 20.72 24.65
N TYR A 470 -2.06 19.85 24.41
CA TYR A 470 -2.21 18.41 24.17
C TYR A 470 -1.52 17.57 25.25
N ILE A 471 -0.97 18.18 26.30
CA ILE A 471 -0.34 17.47 27.43
C ILE A 471 -1.34 16.51 28.05
N GLY A 472 -0.93 15.25 28.23
CA GLY A 472 -1.75 14.20 28.84
C GLY A 472 -2.83 13.60 27.93
N MET A 473 -2.92 14.02 26.66
CA MET A 473 -3.94 13.54 25.71
C MET A 473 -3.51 12.36 24.86
N GLY A 474 -2.21 12.06 24.81
CA GLY A 474 -1.63 11.02 23.96
C GLY A 474 -1.43 9.69 24.69
N TYR A 475 -0.83 8.75 23.98
CA TYR A 475 -0.44 7.43 24.49
C TYR A 475 0.97 7.50 25.11
N ASN A 476 1.07 7.44 26.43
CA ASN A 476 2.31 7.71 27.17
C ASN A 476 3.31 6.54 27.20
N ASP A 477 2.87 5.31 26.94
CA ASP A 477 3.75 4.12 27.00
C ASP A 477 4.60 3.93 25.73
N ALA A 478 4.46 4.83 24.74
CA ALA A 478 5.20 4.78 23.49
C ALA A 478 6.51 5.54 23.57
N HIS A 479 7.63 4.88 23.25
CA HIS A 479 8.96 5.45 23.22
C HIS A 479 9.64 5.31 21.83
N PRO A 480 9.00 5.72 20.72
CA PRO A 480 9.66 5.69 19.41
C PRO A 480 10.69 6.81 19.30
N ILE A 481 11.77 6.51 18.57
CA ILE A 481 12.81 7.48 18.20
C ILE A 481 12.72 7.72 16.70
N PHE A 482 12.21 8.89 16.31
CA PHE A 482 12.11 9.30 14.92
C PHE A 482 13.41 9.97 14.45
N ILE A 483 14.03 9.40 13.41
CA ILE A 483 15.26 9.92 12.82
C ILE A 483 14.91 10.50 11.45
N CYS A 484 14.99 11.81 11.33
CA CYS A 484 14.52 12.57 10.18
C CYS A 484 15.63 13.45 9.56
N GLY A 485 15.39 13.94 8.35
CA GLY A 485 16.30 14.83 7.64
C GLY A 485 16.15 14.70 6.13
N MET A 486 17.04 15.35 5.39
CA MET A 486 17.13 15.12 3.96
C MET A 486 17.67 13.70 3.67
N PRO A 487 17.33 13.08 2.54
CA PRO A 487 18.01 11.87 2.11
C PRO A 487 19.53 12.07 2.13
N ARG A 488 20.31 11.06 2.43
CA ARG A 488 21.79 11.11 2.41
C ARG A 488 22.43 12.12 3.39
N SER A 489 21.70 12.62 4.37
CA SER A 489 22.26 13.51 5.41
C SER A 489 23.01 12.78 6.51
N GLY A 490 23.00 11.44 6.56
CA GLY A 490 23.62 10.64 7.61
C GLY A 490 22.62 10.00 8.58
N THR A 491 21.33 10.03 8.29
CA THR A 491 20.26 9.43 9.11
C THR A 491 20.49 7.94 9.39
N THR A 492 21.05 7.19 8.44
CA THR A 492 21.40 5.78 8.64
C THR A 492 22.54 5.60 9.65
N LEU A 493 23.56 6.46 9.63
CA LEU A 493 24.64 6.43 10.62
C LEU A 493 24.09 6.68 12.03
N VAL A 494 23.28 7.70 12.20
CA VAL A 494 22.63 8.03 13.48
C VAL A 494 21.77 6.87 13.96
N GLU A 495 20.97 6.26 13.07
CA GLU A 495 20.18 5.07 13.44
C GLU A 495 21.07 3.91 13.88
N GLN A 496 22.17 3.61 13.19
CA GLN A 496 23.07 2.52 13.56
C GLN A 496 23.72 2.75 14.92
N ILE A 497 24.18 3.97 15.21
CA ILE A 497 24.71 4.35 16.52
C ILE A 497 23.69 4.08 17.63
N ILE A 498 22.47 4.62 17.48
CA ILE A 498 21.43 4.50 18.50
C ILE A 498 20.93 3.06 18.64
N SER A 499 20.73 2.35 17.53
CA SER A 499 20.23 0.97 17.54
C SER A 499 21.30 -0.07 17.93
N SER A 500 22.53 0.33 18.14
CA SER A 500 23.55 -0.51 18.76
C SER A 500 23.42 -0.58 20.28
N HIS A 501 22.64 0.30 20.88
CA HIS A 501 22.32 0.25 22.30
C HIS A 501 21.41 -0.95 22.63
N SER A 502 21.61 -1.62 23.80
CA SER A 502 20.89 -2.86 24.18
C SER A 502 19.39 -2.69 24.33
N SER A 503 18.95 -1.50 24.70
CA SER A 503 17.52 -1.17 24.90
C SER A 503 16.84 -0.62 23.65
N VAL A 504 17.52 -0.62 22.48
CA VAL A 504 16.97 -0.03 21.26
C VAL A 504 16.93 -1.05 20.11
N THR A 505 15.79 -1.19 19.48
CA THR A 505 15.64 -1.91 18.20
C THR A 505 15.56 -0.91 17.06
N GLY A 506 16.43 -1.06 16.07
CA GLY A 506 16.33 -0.28 14.85
C GLY A 506 15.32 -0.89 13.88
N ALA A 507 14.34 -0.13 13.43
CA ALA A 507 13.32 -0.63 12.52
C ALA A 507 13.46 -0.12 11.06
N GLY A 508 14.38 0.82 10.81
CA GLY A 508 14.58 1.38 9.46
C GLY A 508 13.44 2.28 9.00
N GLU A 509 13.12 2.24 7.72
CA GLU A 509 12.06 3.07 7.11
C GLU A 509 10.73 2.32 7.11
N ILE A 510 9.86 2.61 8.09
CA ILE A 510 8.64 1.83 8.33
C ILE A 510 7.43 2.38 7.55
N GLY A 511 7.27 3.70 7.49
CA GLY A 511 6.15 4.36 6.79
C GLY A 511 4.77 4.17 7.41
N TYR A 512 4.61 3.40 8.48
CA TYR A 512 3.31 3.11 9.10
C TYR A 512 2.67 4.31 9.78
N THR A 513 3.47 5.25 10.26
CA THR A 513 3.02 6.46 10.95
C THR A 513 1.98 7.24 10.17
N ASN A 514 2.21 7.47 8.87
CA ASN A 514 1.24 8.16 8.00
C ASN A 514 -0.05 7.36 7.82
N ILE A 515 0.02 6.04 7.82
CA ILE A 515 -1.15 5.15 7.71
C ILE A 515 -2.02 5.26 8.96
N ALA A 516 -1.43 5.21 10.15
CA ALA A 516 -2.15 5.33 11.42
C ALA A 516 -2.86 6.69 11.54
N ILE A 517 -2.16 7.78 11.18
CA ILE A 517 -2.73 9.12 11.16
C ILE A 517 -3.91 9.20 10.19
N ALA A 518 -3.72 8.77 8.94
CA ALA A 518 -4.76 8.84 7.91
C ALA A 518 -6.01 8.02 8.26
N ARG A 519 -5.85 6.88 8.93
CA ARG A 519 -6.97 6.05 9.41
C ARG A 519 -7.78 6.69 10.51
N THR A 520 -7.11 7.40 11.41
CA THR A 520 -7.76 7.94 12.61
C THR A 520 -8.40 9.30 12.35
N ILE A 521 -7.71 10.17 11.61
CA ILE A 521 -8.13 11.55 11.36
C ILE A 521 -8.16 11.94 9.86
N GLY A 522 -8.03 10.98 8.93
CA GLY A 522 -8.20 11.23 7.50
C GLY A 522 -9.67 11.45 7.12
N THR A 523 -9.92 12.37 6.19
CA THR A 523 -11.24 12.64 5.62
C THR A 523 -11.43 11.92 4.27
N LYS A 524 -12.66 11.88 3.77
CA LYS A 524 -12.98 11.29 2.46
C LYS A 524 -12.26 11.99 1.31
N GLU A 525 -11.95 13.28 1.46
CA GLU A 525 -11.21 14.11 0.50
C GLU A 525 -9.69 13.89 0.59
N LYS A 526 -9.23 12.83 1.27
CA LYS A 526 -7.81 12.51 1.50
C LYS A 526 -7.01 13.61 2.23
N LYS A 527 -7.71 14.47 2.99
CA LYS A 527 -7.11 15.49 3.88
C LYS A 527 -7.16 15.03 5.32
N LEU A 528 -6.42 15.68 6.20
CA LEU A 528 -6.54 15.48 7.64
C LEU A 528 -7.68 16.32 8.22
N MET A 529 -8.31 15.79 9.25
CA MET A 529 -9.27 16.53 10.09
C MET A 529 -8.59 17.76 10.70
N SER A 530 -9.27 18.92 10.73
CA SER A 530 -8.74 20.12 11.38
C SER A 530 -8.31 19.83 12.82
N LEU A 531 -7.17 20.38 13.25
CA LEU A 531 -6.65 20.23 14.62
C LEU A 531 -7.67 20.60 15.70
N SER A 532 -8.51 21.61 15.46
CA SER A 532 -9.58 22.01 16.39
C SER A 532 -10.65 20.93 16.63
N LYS A 533 -10.73 19.92 15.75
CA LYS A 533 -11.65 18.77 15.86
C LYS A 533 -10.96 17.50 16.36
N VAL A 534 -9.64 17.51 16.48
CA VAL A 534 -8.87 16.40 17.02
C VAL A 534 -9.11 16.32 18.52
N GLN A 535 -9.61 15.18 19.00
CA GLN A 535 -9.94 14.92 20.40
C GLN A 535 -8.86 14.03 21.03
N PRO A 536 -8.74 13.97 22.37
CA PRO A 536 -7.80 13.10 23.07
C PRO A 536 -7.82 11.65 22.61
N LYS A 537 -8.99 11.07 22.42
CA LYS A 537 -9.16 9.69 21.91
C LYS A 537 -8.53 9.45 20.54
N HIS A 538 -8.45 10.48 19.68
CA HIS A 538 -7.80 10.37 18.37
C HIS A 538 -6.28 10.32 18.52
N LEU A 539 -5.73 11.14 19.42
CA LEU A 539 -4.29 11.18 19.72
C LEU A 539 -3.84 9.87 20.38
N GLU A 540 -4.55 9.44 21.41
CA GLU A 540 -4.30 8.16 22.08
C GLU A 540 -4.35 7.00 21.10
N LYS A 541 -5.36 6.97 20.20
CA LYS A 541 -5.48 5.94 19.18
C LYS A 541 -4.33 5.97 18.18
N ILE A 542 -3.92 7.14 17.70
CA ILE A 542 -2.76 7.26 16.80
C ILE A 542 -1.50 6.71 17.48
N GLY A 543 -1.25 7.13 18.71
CA GLY A 543 -0.08 6.71 19.48
C GLY A 543 -0.08 5.21 19.76
N SER A 544 -1.20 4.67 20.25
CA SER A 544 -1.33 3.24 20.55
C SER A 544 -1.25 2.37 19.30
N ASP A 545 -1.86 2.77 18.16
CA ASP A 545 -1.80 2.03 16.91
C ASP A 545 -0.35 1.97 16.37
N ILE A 546 0.39 3.10 16.42
CA ILE A 546 1.80 3.15 15.99
C ILE A 546 2.66 2.28 16.92
N TRP A 547 2.52 2.42 18.22
CA TRP A 547 3.34 1.69 19.18
C TRP A 547 3.06 0.19 19.16
N THR A 548 1.79 -0.20 19.08
CA THR A 548 1.40 -1.60 18.90
C THR A 548 1.99 -2.20 17.63
N TYR A 549 1.96 -1.47 16.52
CA TYR A 549 2.60 -1.91 15.29
C TYR A 549 4.11 -2.11 15.48
N LEU A 550 4.80 -1.12 16.06
CA LEU A 550 6.24 -1.16 16.28
C LEU A 550 6.66 -2.33 17.18
N THR A 551 6.05 -2.45 18.35
CA THR A 551 6.39 -3.50 19.32
C THR A 551 6.04 -4.91 18.84
N HIS A 552 5.01 -5.03 18.03
CA HIS A 552 4.63 -6.31 17.43
C HIS A 552 5.64 -6.78 16.37
N HIS A 553 6.13 -5.88 15.52
CA HIS A 553 7.05 -6.21 14.44
C HIS A 553 8.52 -6.21 14.88
N TYR A 554 8.85 -5.47 15.92
CA TYR A 554 10.20 -5.27 16.45
C TYR A 554 10.23 -5.49 17.97
N PRO A 555 9.90 -6.70 18.44
CA PRO A 555 9.80 -6.99 19.88
C PRO A 555 11.17 -7.00 20.57
N GLY A 556 11.16 -6.87 21.90
CA GLY A 556 12.30 -7.20 22.76
C GLY A 556 13.05 -6.02 23.37
N THR A 557 12.73 -4.77 22.99
CA THR A 557 13.37 -3.58 23.57
C THR A 557 12.36 -2.51 23.97
N SER A 558 12.80 -1.59 24.85
CA SER A 558 11.94 -0.49 25.33
C SER A 558 11.82 0.67 24.35
N HIS A 559 12.77 0.80 23.42
CA HIS A 559 12.79 1.86 22.41
C HIS A 559 12.92 1.27 21.00
N ILE A 560 12.25 1.89 20.04
CA ILE A 560 12.30 1.46 18.63
C ILE A 560 12.52 2.69 17.75
N THR A 561 13.50 2.61 16.83
CA THR A 561 13.72 3.70 15.87
C THR A 561 12.77 3.58 14.69
N ASP A 562 12.29 4.72 14.16
CA ASP A 562 11.69 4.85 12.85
C ASP A 562 12.45 5.93 12.06
N LYS A 563 13.15 5.49 11.02
CA LYS A 563 13.94 6.35 10.16
C LYS A 563 13.17 6.74 8.87
N SER A 564 11.87 6.94 8.97
CA SER A 564 11.06 7.52 7.90
C SER A 564 11.37 9.01 7.81
N ILE A 565 12.34 9.37 6.97
CA ILE A 565 13.04 10.66 6.96
C ILE A 565 12.13 11.90 6.84
N MET A 566 10.92 11.77 6.27
CA MET A 566 9.96 12.87 6.10
C MET A 566 8.97 13.02 7.26
N THR A 567 9.07 12.23 8.30
CA THR A 567 8.17 12.25 9.48
C THR A 567 8.19 13.59 10.21
N TYR A 568 9.23 14.41 10.02
CA TYR A 568 9.30 15.78 10.53
C TYR A 568 8.10 16.65 10.10
N LYS A 569 7.45 16.39 8.96
CA LYS A 569 6.25 17.12 8.52
C LYS A 569 5.05 16.92 9.46
N ARG A 570 5.06 15.89 10.31
CA ARG A 570 3.98 15.52 11.25
C ARG A 570 4.40 15.63 12.72
N MET A 571 5.55 16.23 12.99
CA MET A 571 6.20 16.24 14.31
C MET A 571 5.25 16.70 15.43
N GLY A 572 4.53 17.82 15.24
CA GLY A 572 3.61 18.32 16.27
C GLY A 572 2.49 17.35 16.63
N LEU A 573 1.86 16.72 15.62
CA LEU A 573 0.82 15.72 15.84
C LEU A 573 1.35 14.47 16.56
N LEU A 574 2.55 14.02 16.19
CA LEU A 574 3.16 12.85 16.79
C LEU A 574 3.63 13.09 18.23
N LYS A 575 4.14 14.30 18.51
CA LYS A 575 4.44 14.72 19.89
C LYS A 575 3.20 14.78 20.77
N ALA A 576 2.08 15.25 20.22
CA ALA A 576 0.80 15.23 20.91
C ALA A 576 0.25 13.80 21.10
N ALA A 577 0.44 12.92 20.11
CA ALA A 577 -0.05 11.53 20.16
C ALA A 577 0.84 10.60 21.02
N MET A 578 2.15 10.86 21.09
CA MET A 578 3.15 10.08 21.84
C MET A 578 4.11 11.04 22.54
N PRO A 579 3.79 11.55 23.73
CA PRO A 579 4.59 12.59 24.41
C PRO A 579 6.05 12.19 24.64
N ASN A 580 6.31 10.91 24.89
CA ASN A 580 7.65 10.36 25.13
C ASN A 580 8.46 10.05 23.87
N CYS A 581 7.90 10.28 22.66
CA CYS A 581 8.68 10.11 21.43
C CYS A 581 9.83 11.10 21.34
N LYS A 582 10.93 10.69 20.73
CA LYS A 582 12.10 11.54 20.47
C LYS A 582 12.21 11.83 18.97
N PHE A 583 12.58 13.09 18.64
CA PHE A 583 12.87 13.47 17.24
C PHE A 583 14.32 13.93 17.12
N ILE A 584 15.02 13.32 16.18
CA ILE A 584 16.41 13.64 15.87
C ILE A 584 16.47 14.06 14.39
N ILE A 585 16.86 15.29 14.14
CA ILE A 585 16.98 15.85 12.80
C ILE A 585 18.46 15.87 12.42
N VAL A 586 18.82 15.12 11.38
CA VAL A 586 20.20 15.05 10.90
C VAL A 586 20.42 16.10 9.82
N ARG A 587 21.39 16.98 10.08
CA ARG A 587 21.82 18.05 9.18
C ARG A 587 23.17 17.70 8.57
N ARG A 588 23.43 18.20 7.37
CA ARG A 588 24.70 18.04 6.66
C ARG A 588 24.97 19.29 5.81
N ASP A 589 26.24 19.59 5.51
CA ASP A 589 26.60 20.63 4.53
C ASP A 589 25.72 20.46 3.28
N PRO A 590 24.94 21.50 2.89
CA PRO A 590 23.96 21.36 1.81
C PRO A 590 24.60 20.96 0.47
N ARG A 591 25.83 21.43 0.18
CA ARG A 591 26.52 21.14 -1.07
C ARG A 591 26.88 19.65 -1.16
N ASP A 592 27.41 19.05 -0.08
CA ASP A 592 27.73 17.62 -0.01
C ASP A 592 26.46 16.75 0.04
N ASN A 593 25.45 17.20 0.79
CA ASN A 593 24.21 16.47 0.92
C ASN A 593 23.47 16.39 -0.42
N LEU A 594 23.29 17.54 -1.09
CA LEU A 594 22.52 17.63 -2.32
C LEU A 594 23.26 16.98 -3.50
N LEU A 595 24.60 17.11 -3.58
CA LEU A 595 25.40 16.33 -4.51
C LEU A 595 25.22 14.82 -4.26
N SER A 596 25.24 14.39 -2.99
CA SER A 596 25.01 12.98 -2.67
C SER A 596 23.60 12.49 -3.06
N ILE A 597 22.59 13.36 -3.00
CA ILE A 597 21.25 13.06 -3.50
C ILE A 597 21.26 12.96 -5.04
N TYR A 598 21.81 13.94 -5.74
CA TYR A 598 21.88 14.01 -7.20
C TYR A 598 22.60 12.81 -7.84
N ARG A 599 23.61 12.24 -7.14
CA ARG A 599 24.36 11.05 -7.60
C ARG A 599 23.65 9.72 -7.42
N ASN A 600 22.47 9.69 -6.81
CA ASN A 600 21.80 8.45 -6.50
C ASN A 600 20.45 8.33 -7.25
N ARG A 601 20.19 7.15 -7.80
CA ARG A 601 18.87 6.79 -8.28
C ARG A 601 18.03 6.30 -7.11
N PHE A 602 16.92 6.99 -6.85
CA PHE A 602 15.93 6.57 -5.86
C PHE A 602 14.92 5.62 -6.51
N VAL A 603 14.52 4.58 -5.75
CA VAL A 603 13.52 3.60 -6.18
C VAL A 603 12.12 4.21 -6.02
N ASP A 604 11.17 3.73 -6.81
CA ASP A 604 9.74 4.03 -6.70
C ASP A 604 9.32 5.50 -6.94
N ASN A 605 10.13 6.27 -7.65
CA ASN A 605 9.80 7.66 -7.98
C ASN A 605 9.50 8.55 -6.76
N THR A 606 10.09 8.25 -5.61
CA THR A 606 9.77 8.93 -4.34
C THR A 606 10.42 10.30 -4.20
N HIS A 607 11.58 10.53 -4.82
CA HIS A 607 12.37 11.77 -4.68
C HIS A 607 12.63 12.40 -6.05
N LEU A 608 11.58 12.66 -6.83
CA LEU A 608 11.70 13.17 -8.20
C LEU A 608 12.41 14.52 -8.30
N TYR A 609 12.39 15.32 -7.24
CA TYR A 609 13.16 16.58 -7.15
C TYR A 609 14.68 16.36 -7.24
N ALA A 610 15.18 15.14 -7.02
CA ALA A 610 16.60 14.80 -6.98
C ALA A 610 17.30 14.95 -8.34
N TYR A 611 16.55 14.89 -9.45
CA TYR A 611 17.07 14.75 -10.81
C TYR A 611 17.24 16.07 -11.58
N ASN A 612 17.00 17.19 -10.91
CA ASN A 612 17.25 18.53 -11.42
C ASN A 612 17.88 19.38 -10.31
N LEU A 613 19.01 20.04 -10.60
CA LEU A 613 19.78 20.77 -9.59
C LEU A 613 19.01 21.96 -8.97
N GLU A 614 18.21 22.68 -9.77
CA GLU A 614 17.42 23.82 -9.31
C GLU A 614 16.23 23.34 -8.44
N ASN A 615 15.52 22.30 -8.88
CA ASN A 615 14.43 21.69 -8.12
C ASN A 615 14.94 21.14 -6.78
N LEU A 616 16.12 20.52 -6.79
CA LEU A 616 16.77 19.97 -5.61
C LEU A 616 17.12 21.07 -4.60
N GLY A 617 17.69 22.19 -5.07
CA GLY A 617 17.99 23.36 -4.24
C GLY A 617 16.73 24.00 -3.66
N THR A 618 15.69 24.16 -4.49
CA THR A 618 14.39 24.69 -4.04
C THR A 618 13.73 23.79 -3.02
N TYR A 619 13.76 22.46 -3.23
CA TYR A 619 13.25 21.49 -2.25
C TYR A 619 13.99 21.58 -0.91
N TYR A 620 15.31 21.77 -0.94
CA TYR A 620 16.10 21.98 0.28
C TYR A 620 15.68 23.24 1.03
N LYS A 621 15.43 24.36 0.34
CA LYS A 621 14.87 25.57 0.97
C LYS A 621 13.52 25.29 1.64
N GLN A 622 12.68 24.44 1.03
CA GLN A 622 11.42 24.03 1.65
C GLN A 622 11.64 23.18 2.91
N PHE A 623 12.63 22.31 2.91
CA PHE A 623 13.02 21.59 4.14
C PHE A 623 13.46 22.55 5.25
N LEU A 624 14.31 23.52 4.95
CA LEU A 624 14.73 24.53 5.92
C LEU A 624 13.54 25.31 6.49
N ARG A 625 12.62 25.74 5.62
CA ARG A 625 11.41 26.50 6.01
C ARG A 625 10.54 25.74 7.01
N ILE A 626 10.35 24.43 6.82
CA ILE A 626 9.62 23.59 7.78
C ILE A 626 10.40 23.43 9.09
N MET A 627 11.71 23.30 9.02
CA MET A 627 12.52 23.18 10.24
C MET A 627 12.50 24.49 11.06
N ASP A 628 12.57 25.66 10.39
CA ASP A 628 12.42 26.98 11.05
C ASP A 628 11.04 27.11 11.71
N PHE A 629 9.98 26.67 11.01
CA PHE A 629 8.65 26.62 11.60
C PHE A 629 8.61 25.80 12.89
N TRP A 630 9.20 24.58 12.91
CA TRP A 630 9.22 23.73 14.10
C TRP A 630 10.10 24.25 15.22
N ARG A 631 11.25 24.90 14.91
CA ARG A 631 12.08 25.57 15.94
C ARG A 631 11.28 26.64 16.68
N ASN A 632 10.46 27.39 15.97
CA ASN A 632 9.61 28.42 16.58
C ASN A 632 8.41 27.83 17.36
N LYS A 633 7.86 26.69 16.91
CA LYS A 633 6.68 26.07 17.53
C LYS A 633 7.00 25.16 18.68
N MET A 634 8.11 24.48 18.65
CA MET A 634 8.52 23.44 19.61
C MET A 634 10.06 23.44 19.77
N PRO A 635 10.66 24.45 20.35
CA PRO A 635 12.13 24.61 20.43
C PRO A 635 12.80 23.42 21.13
N GLU A 636 12.13 22.81 22.11
CA GLU A 636 12.63 21.63 22.86
C GLU A 636 12.03 20.31 22.34
N GLY A 637 11.23 20.35 21.28
CA GLY A 637 10.53 19.16 20.75
C GLY A 637 11.43 18.17 20.02
N PHE A 638 12.64 18.56 19.63
CA PHE A 638 13.60 17.76 18.88
C PHE A 638 15.03 18.27 19.09
N ILE A 639 16.03 17.46 18.69
CA ILE A 639 17.40 17.91 18.58
C ILE A 639 17.84 17.91 17.13
N GLU A 640 18.78 18.79 16.82
CA GLU A 640 19.53 18.75 15.56
C GLU A 640 20.94 18.24 15.79
N ILE A 641 21.43 17.40 14.89
CA ILE A 641 22.79 16.87 14.88
C ILE A 641 23.42 17.14 13.52
N ASN A 642 24.59 17.77 13.50
CA ASN A 642 25.33 17.97 12.27
C ASN A 642 26.18 16.73 11.97
N TYR A 643 26.09 16.23 10.76
CA TYR A 643 26.84 15.07 10.31
C TYR A 643 28.36 15.29 10.43
N GLU A 644 28.85 16.47 10.07
CA GLU A 644 30.26 16.83 10.13
C GLU A 644 30.80 16.81 11.56
N ASP A 645 30.03 17.32 12.52
CA ASP A 645 30.40 17.29 13.94
C ASP A 645 30.44 15.85 14.46
N LEU A 646 29.43 15.04 14.12
CA LEU A 646 29.36 13.62 14.50
C LEU A 646 30.54 12.82 13.97
N ILE A 647 31.01 13.06 12.74
CA ILE A 647 32.16 12.33 12.20
C ILE A 647 33.49 12.89 12.65
N ASN A 648 33.55 14.13 13.11
CA ASN A 648 34.78 14.74 13.65
C ASN A 648 35.04 14.35 15.10
N ASP A 649 33.99 14.30 15.92
CA ASP A 649 33.99 13.86 17.31
C ASP A 649 32.86 12.86 17.56
N PRO A 650 33.04 11.58 17.15
CA PRO A 650 31.98 10.57 17.24
C PRO A 650 31.55 10.27 18.67
N GLU A 651 32.47 10.27 19.63
CA GLU A 651 32.16 9.87 21.00
C GLU A 651 31.24 10.89 21.67
N THR A 652 31.62 12.16 21.67
CA THR A 652 30.81 13.23 22.29
C THR A 652 29.42 13.33 21.66
N HIS A 653 29.34 13.25 20.33
CA HIS A 653 28.06 13.39 19.64
C HIS A 653 27.18 12.13 19.74
N ALA A 654 27.76 10.92 19.80
CA ALA A 654 27.02 9.70 20.07
C ALA A 654 26.48 9.69 21.52
N GLN A 655 27.28 10.10 22.51
CA GLN A 655 26.81 10.27 23.89
C GLN A 655 25.65 11.26 23.98
N LYS A 656 25.74 12.40 23.27
CA LYS A 656 24.64 13.37 23.19
C LYS A 656 23.37 12.76 22.62
N LEU A 657 23.45 11.91 21.60
CA LEU A 657 22.29 11.21 21.00
C LEU A 657 21.66 10.24 21.98
N ILE A 658 22.48 9.42 22.67
CA ILE A 658 22.01 8.42 23.64
C ILE A 658 21.37 9.11 24.85
N ASN A 659 22.00 10.14 25.42
CA ASN A 659 21.45 10.93 26.53
C ASN A 659 20.11 11.59 26.16
N TYR A 660 20.00 12.13 24.94
CA TYR A 660 18.72 12.71 24.46
C TYR A 660 17.61 11.66 24.40
N CYS A 661 17.94 10.41 24.12
CA CYS A 661 16.98 9.29 24.13
C CYS A 661 16.64 8.80 25.54
N ASN A 662 17.16 9.43 26.60
CA ASN A 662 17.04 9.02 28.01
C ASN A 662 17.61 7.61 28.27
N LEU A 663 18.74 7.30 27.64
CA LEU A 663 19.42 6.02 27.74
C LEU A 663 20.82 6.21 28.36
N ASP A 664 21.29 5.22 29.11
CA ASP A 664 22.64 5.19 29.64
C ASP A 664 23.64 4.89 28.51
N TRP A 665 24.87 5.42 28.67
CA TRP A 665 25.89 5.23 27.65
C TRP A 665 26.38 3.78 27.56
N GLU A 666 26.51 3.26 26.34
CA GLU A 666 27.12 1.97 26.04
C GLU A 666 28.19 2.12 24.94
N ASN A 667 29.43 1.67 25.22
CA ASN A 667 30.55 1.81 24.26
C ASN A 667 30.31 1.14 22.91
N LYS A 668 29.45 0.09 22.85
CA LYS A 668 29.09 -0.57 21.60
C LYS A 668 28.35 0.33 20.60
N CYS A 669 27.82 1.49 21.05
CA CYS A 669 27.24 2.50 20.17
C CYS A 669 28.30 3.09 19.20
N LEU A 670 29.59 3.10 19.56
CA LEU A 670 30.71 3.47 18.66
C LEU A 670 31.13 2.33 17.74
N GLU A 671 30.78 1.09 18.07
CA GLU A 671 31.09 -0.11 17.29
C GLU A 671 29.93 -0.56 16.38
N PHE A 672 29.05 0.35 16.02
CA PHE A 672 27.84 0.10 15.22
C PHE A 672 28.11 -0.68 13.92
N TYR A 673 29.28 -0.56 13.33
CA TYR A 673 29.69 -1.26 12.11
C TYR A 673 29.92 -2.77 12.29
N LYS A 674 30.03 -3.24 13.55
CA LYS A 674 30.11 -4.67 13.90
C LYS A 674 28.75 -5.33 14.06
N SER A 675 27.67 -4.59 13.98
CA SER A 675 26.30 -5.11 14.16
C SER A 675 25.92 -6.09 13.06
N ASP A 676 25.36 -7.25 13.40
CA ASP A 676 24.83 -8.25 12.46
C ASP A 676 23.42 -7.93 11.95
N ARG A 677 22.85 -6.80 12.39
CA ARG A 677 21.52 -6.39 12.01
C ARG A 677 21.45 -6.15 10.50
N GLN A 678 20.40 -6.67 9.86
CA GLN A 678 20.11 -6.41 8.46
C GLN A 678 19.88 -4.90 8.20
N VAL A 679 20.52 -4.36 7.18
CA VAL A 679 20.45 -2.94 6.82
C VAL A 679 19.96 -2.81 5.38
N LYS A 680 18.78 -2.17 5.20
CA LYS A 680 18.14 -1.95 3.90
C LYS A 680 18.20 -0.47 3.54
N THR A 681 19.32 -0.01 3.00
CA THR A 681 19.52 1.40 2.63
C THR A 681 20.58 1.52 1.54
N LEU A 682 20.53 2.60 0.77
CA LEU A 682 21.60 2.96 -0.19
C LEU A 682 22.96 3.21 0.49
N SER A 683 23.00 3.40 1.81
CA SER A 683 24.21 3.66 2.58
C SER A 683 24.84 2.40 3.20
N ILE A 684 24.42 1.19 2.79
CA ILE A 684 24.78 -0.07 3.45
C ILE A 684 26.31 -0.28 3.54
N LEU A 685 27.07 -0.02 2.49
CA LEU A 685 28.52 -0.12 2.52
C LEU A 685 29.16 0.88 3.49
N GLN A 686 28.53 2.05 3.63
CA GLN A 686 29.05 3.16 4.42
C GLN A 686 28.94 2.89 5.93
N VAL A 687 27.86 2.25 6.36
CA VAL A 687 27.58 1.98 7.79
C VAL A 687 28.15 0.64 8.29
N ARG A 688 28.78 -0.14 7.41
CA ARG A 688 29.46 -1.41 7.74
C ARG A 688 30.98 -1.25 7.90
N GLN A 689 31.45 -0.02 8.03
CA GLN A 689 32.84 0.31 8.28
C GLN A 689 32.94 1.42 9.33
N PRO A 690 34.07 1.57 10.00
CA PRO A 690 34.32 2.69 10.91
C PRO A 690 34.04 4.03 10.24
N ILE A 691 33.77 5.05 11.04
CA ILE A 691 33.51 6.41 10.55
C ILE A 691 34.70 6.91 9.72
N TYR A 692 34.41 7.45 8.55
CA TYR A 692 35.40 8.00 7.62
C TYR A 692 35.05 9.42 7.18
N LYS A 693 36.07 10.22 6.79
CA LYS A 693 35.89 11.65 6.45
C LYS A 693 35.93 11.96 4.96
N SER A 694 36.09 10.96 4.07
CA SER A 694 36.27 11.17 2.63
C SER A 694 35.04 11.73 1.89
N SER A 695 33.88 11.78 2.54
CA SER A 695 32.63 12.32 1.99
C SER A 695 32.41 13.81 2.29
N VAL A 696 33.33 14.45 3.05
CA VAL A 696 33.28 15.87 3.38
C VAL A 696 33.98 16.67 2.31
N LYS A 697 33.38 17.76 1.89
CA LYS A 697 33.86 18.66 0.82
C LYS A 697 34.00 17.96 -0.55
N ALA A 698 33.28 16.85 -0.77
CA ALA A 698 33.32 16.13 -2.04
C ALA A 698 32.77 16.98 -3.20
N TRP A 699 31.87 17.95 -2.92
CA TRP A 699 31.30 18.88 -3.88
C TRP A 699 32.36 19.72 -4.61
N GLN A 700 33.52 20.00 -4.00
CA GLN A 700 34.60 20.81 -4.60
C GLN A 700 35.14 20.21 -5.91
N ARG A 701 34.98 18.90 -6.11
CA ARG A 701 35.39 18.21 -7.35
C ARG A 701 34.56 18.57 -8.55
N TYR A 702 33.34 19.08 -8.31
CA TYR A 702 32.31 19.36 -9.32
C TYR A 702 31.77 20.79 -9.18
N GLU A 703 32.55 21.70 -8.63
CA GLU A 703 32.12 23.07 -8.28
C GLU A 703 31.52 23.80 -9.47
N GLN A 704 32.15 23.68 -10.65
CA GLN A 704 31.67 24.32 -11.88
C GLN A 704 30.33 23.74 -12.34
N ASP A 705 30.17 22.43 -12.30
CA ASP A 705 28.97 21.74 -12.74
C ASP A 705 27.77 21.97 -11.77
N LEU A 706 28.07 22.26 -10.50
CA LEU A 706 27.07 22.45 -9.46
C LEU A 706 26.61 23.92 -9.30
N GLN A 707 27.07 24.84 -10.15
CA GLN A 707 26.66 26.27 -10.08
C GLN A 707 25.14 26.48 -10.09
N PRO A 708 24.31 25.74 -10.89
CA PRO A 708 22.85 25.86 -10.82
C PRO A 708 22.29 25.49 -9.43
N LEU A 709 22.86 24.48 -8.77
CA LEU A 709 22.49 24.09 -7.41
C LEU A 709 22.85 25.18 -6.40
N PHE A 710 24.05 25.73 -6.48
CA PHE A 710 24.51 26.76 -5.54
C PHE A 710 23.63 27.99 -5.59
N LYS A 711 23.31 28.48 -6.80
CA LYS A 711 22.35 29.59 -6.97
C LYS A 711 20.97 29.28 -6.41
N ALA A 712 20.53 28.02 -6.48
CA ALA A 712 19.23 27.62 -5.99
C ALA A 712 19.18 27.54 -4.45
N ILE A 713 20.29 27.29 -3.76
CA ILE A 713 20.35 27.24 -2.29
C ILE A 713 20.71 28.56 -1.62
N GLU A 714 21.30 29.51 -2.33
CA GLU A 714 21.43 30.92 -1.89
C GLU A 714 20.06 31.60 -1.74
#